data_212615f73e56290437e43a602f670e5d
#
_entry.id   212615f73e56290437e43a602f670e5d
#
_cell.length_a   1.000
_cell.length_b   1.000
_cell.length_c   1.000
_cell.angle_alpha   90.00
_cell.angle_beta   90.00
_cell.angle_gamma   90.00
#
_symmetry.space_group_name_H-M   'P 1'
#
loop_
_entity.id
_entity.type
_entity.pdbx_description
1 polymer ?
#
loop_
_entity_poly.entity_id
_entity_poly.type
_entity_poly.pdbx_seq_one_letter_code
_entity_poly.pdbx_strand_id
1 'polypeptide(L)'
;MTYTLNSTDSFLETVVPFTQLSSAALQSIVSQAHILRYRMGQPVLRSESLPHQVVVILEGQVRLLGYDPHHNNPLTLDRLSKGDVLGIAGLIRHMPCESAIASSEVVAIALPAVKFEELLKTQPDFARSVREQTYLAELFDLLGNHVKGQAHTQTDLPEQVRNIMASGVAVQTVSTGRFDPQSLPPDRTWFLSQGKMRGLSVGQTIDLNASQHTVLSDSGVRLIGIPTTALTSLPAKVPEVLPAEATVNYGHIPYAADAPVSTETLDDTASASQKYPHVHGRGELDSAVSCFEMLSRHLNMPFKRDVVRRVLSNQQERLGQLSLSSCGAVADLLGLKPQLAKIPATAIERLPKLALIRWRDSFAVLYDTSSHQVVIGFPEERGVISHSPQAFAEIWGREGEVLMLEKTAETPQQRFGLSWFWPSIQKYRNVLSLVLIASFFYQLLGLANPLLFHQIIDQVIGKNSIDTLYVLGTFMFIAAVFEAILGSLRTYLFVDTTNRIDMKLASQTIDHLLRLPLKYFDRRPVGELSSRVNELENIRQFLTGTALTVVLDAVFSVLYIVVLLLYSVKLTIVTLLTIPVFVALTFLVSPIVRRQLRAKAERNAETQSFLVEALSGVQTVKAQNIELNTRWKWQSRYARYVSDGFKTVITSTTASSASGFLNKLSALLVICFGAFLVLNGEMTLGGLIAFRIISGYITQPLLRLTQLWQNFQETALSLERLSDIIDHPQEQEAEQRSQIPMPEVVGQVRYENISFRFGASGPLQLANINIEFDAGQFIGIVGQSGSGKSTMMKLLPRLYNPNSGRILIDNYDISKVELYSLRQQVGIVPQDSLLFEGTVQENIALTNPAAETNTIIEASQIACAHDFIMDLPVGYNSRVGERGSSLSGGQRQRIAIARTILQNPRLLILDEATSALDYDTEAQVSTNLMKWAKGRTVFFITHRLGALRHADKILVMEKGAIVEMGTHDELKGLKGRYYCLLQQQGNG
;
A
#
# COMPACT_ATOMS: atom_id res chain seq x y z
N MET A 1 -4.34 41.41 -18.68
CA MET A 1 -5.18 42.59 -19.09
C MET A 1 -5.96 43.06 -17.89
N THR A 2 -5.92 44.33 -17.56
CA THR A 2 -6.73 44.92 -16.48
C THR A 2 -8.14 45.13 -17.03
N TYR A 3 -9.08 44.28 -16.65
CA TYR A 3 -10.49 44.43 -17.02
C TYR A 3 -11.05 45.66 -16.28
N THR A 4 -11.36 46.72 -17.03
CA THR A 4 -12.01 47.90 -16.49
C THR A 4 -13.52 47.78 -16.67
N LEU A 5 -14.30 48.37 -15.79
CA LEU A 5 -15.78 48.39 -15.83
C LEU A 5 -16.33 48.73 -17.25
N ASN A 6 -15.71 49.63 -17.98
CA ASN A 6 -16.14 50.02 -19.33
C ASN A 6 -15.93 48.93 -20.43
N SER A 7 -15.08 47.93 -20.19
CA SER A 7 -14.92 46.77 -21.11
C SER A 7 -15.92 45.64 -20.84
N THR A 8 -16.54 45.65 -19.69
CA THR A 8 -17.51 44.64 -19.27
C THR A 8 -18.90 44.91 -19.83
N ASP A 9 -19.29 46.19 -19.94
CA ASP A 9 -20.56 46.59 -20.53
C ASP A 9 -20.67 46.13 -21.98
N SER A 10 -19.65 46.49 -22.80
CA SER A 10 -19.63 46.13 -24.22
C SER A 10 -19.55 44.63 -24.47
N PHE A 11 -19.02 43.86 -23.53
CA PHE A 11 -19.01 42.41 -23.62
C PHE A 11 -20.39 41.78 -23.33
N LEU A 12 -21.07 42.20 -22.28
CA LEU A 12 -22.42 41.72 -21.95
C LEU A 12 -23.44 42.03 -23.06
N GLU A 13 -23.30 43.15 -23.79
CA GLU A 13 -24.13 43.46 -24.96
C GLU A 13 -24.05 42.42 -26.08
N THR A 14 -22.99 41.60 -26.11
CA THR A 14 -22.80 40.52 -27.09
C THR A 14 -23.29 39.14 -26.59
N VAL A 15 -23.62 39.00 -25.32
CA VAL A 15 -23.95 37.71 -24.67
C VAL A 15 -25.45 37.49 -24.56
N VAL A 16 -25.96 36.39 -25.13
CA VAL A 16 -27.38 35.98 -24.97
C VAL A 16 -27.57 35.41 -23.56
N PRO A 17 -28.62 35.81 -22.81
CA PRO A 17 -29.77 36.62 -23.17
C PRO A 17 -29.64 38.15 -22.90
N PHE A 18 -28.46 38.62 -22.44
CA PHE A 18 -28.27 40.03 -22.03
C PHE A 18 -28.38 41.00 -23.19
N THR A 19 -28.27 40.53 -24.44
CA THR A 19 -28.52 41.33 -25.67
C THR A 19 -29.91 41.98 -25.73
N GLN A 20 -30.87 41.49 -24.93
CA GLN A 20 -32.25 42.03 -24.89
C GLN A 20 -32.43 43.15 -23.86
N LEU A 21 -31.35 43.57 -23.18
CA LEU A 21 -31.42 44.62 -22.15
C LEU A 21 -31.06 45.98 -22.73
N SER A 22 -31.66 47.02 -22.21
CA SER A 22 -31.30 48.40 -22.52
C SER A 22 -29.93 48.74 -21.92
N SER A 23 -29.20 49.70 -22.55
CA SER A 23 -27.87 50.12 -22.06
C SER A 23 -27.93 50.62 -20.60
N ALA A 24 -29.03 51.25 -20.18
CA ALA A 24 -29.21 51.69 -18.79
C ALA A 24 -29.35 50.51 -17.83
N ALA A 25 -30.06 49.44 -18.24
CA ALA A 25 -30.19 48.24 -17.46
C ALA A 25 -28.85 47.46 -17.37
N LEU A 26 -28.07 47.43 -18.45
CA LEU A 26 -26.73 46.80 -18.47
C LEU A 26 -25.77 47.52 -17.52
N GLN A 27 -25.73 48.86 -17.53
CA GLN A 27 -24.92 49.62 -16.59
C GLN A 27 -25.28 49.36 -15.13
N SER A 28 -26.58 49.19 -14.83
CA SER A 28 -27.02 48.82 -13.49
C SER A 28 -26.52 47.44 -13.08
N ILE A 29 -26.50 46.46 -14.01
CA ILE A 29 -25.96 45.11 -13.76
C ILE A 29 -24.48 45.18 -13.48
N VAL A 30 -23.69 45.84 -14.33
CA VAL A 30 -22.24 45.90 -14.24
C VAL A 30 -21.79 46.58 -12.94
N SER A 31 -22.53 47.57 -12.46
CA SER A 31 -22.25 48.19 -11.16
C SER A 31 -22.44 47.27 -9.95
N GLN A 32 -23.17 46.18 -10.11
CA GLN A 32 -23.53 45.20 -9.02
C GLN A 32 -22.96 43.81 -9.23
N ALA A 33 -22.37 43.59 -10.43
CA ALA A 33 -21.68 42.34 -10.73
C ALA A 33 -20.24 42.37 -10.21
N HIS A 34 -19.73 41.19 -9.89
CA HIS A 34 -18.34 41.00 -9.46
C HIS A 34 -17.56 40.22 -10.50
N ILE A 35 -16.32 40.63 -10.80
CA ILE A 35 -15.41 39.83 -11.60
C ILE A 35 -14.70 38.87 -10.67
N LEU A 36 -14.90 37.57 -10.87
CA LEU A 36 -14.34 36.50 -10.07
C LEU A 36 -13.37 35.66 -10.90
N ARG A 37 -12.37 35.13 -10.23
CA ARG A 37 -11.39 34.23 -10.81
C ARG A 37 -11.49 32.85 -10.16
N TYR A 38 -11.64 31.81 -10.97
CA TYR A 38 -11.73 30.43 -10.51
C TYR A 38 -10.46 29.67 -10.94
N ARG A 39 -9.88 28.91 -10.01
CA ARG A 39 -8.75 28.05 -10.31
C ARG A 39 -9.23 26.79 -11.02
N MET A 40 -8.37 26.17 -11.82
CA MET A 40 -8.65 24.86 -12.40
C MET A 40 -9.10 23.86 -11.33
N GLY A 41 -10.20 23.16 -11.60
CA GLY A 41 -10.83 22.23 -10.66
C GLY A 41 -11.73 22.86 -9.61
N GLN A 42 -11.82 24.19 -9.52
CA GLN A 42 -12.71 24.86 -8.59
C GLN A 42 -14.16 24.79 -9.09
N PRO A 43 -15.11 24.36 -8.24
CA PRO A 43 -16.52 24.37 -8.62
C PRO A 43 -17.02 25.82 -8.81
N VAL A 44 -17.63 26.08 -9.96
CA VAL A 44 -18.28 27.35 -10.31
C VAL A 44 -19.73 27.31 -9.84
N LEU A 45 -20.41 26.16 -10.04
CA LEU A 45 -21.76 25.87 -9.55
C LEU A 45 -21.81 24.45 -8.98
N ARG A 46 -22.72 24.21 -8.04
CA ARG A 46 -22.98 22.89 -7.43
C ARG A 46 -24.44 22.51 -7.55
N SER A 47 -24.74 21.29 -7.99
CA SER A 47 -26.10 20.76 -8.10
C SER A 47 -26.79 20.44 -6.77
N GLU A 48 -26.10 20.59 -5.65
CA GLU A 48 -26.66 20.35 -4.31
C GLU A 48 -27.43 21.54 -3.75
N SER A 49 -27.24 22.72 -4.33
CA SER A 49 -27.86 23.98 -3.90
C SER A 49 -28.31 24.84 -5.07
N LEU A 50 -29.33 25.68 -4.86
CA LEU A 50 -29.71 26.68 -5.85
C LEU A 50 -28.54 27.62 -6.14
N PRO A 51 -28.33 28.03 -7.41
CA PRO A 51 -27.29 28.96 -7.75
C PRO A 51 -27.45 30.30 -7.02
N HIS A 52 -26.40 30.73 -6.31
CA HIS A 52 -26.38 32.04 -5.64
C HIS A 52 -26.06 33.19 -6.60
N GLN A 53 -25.62 32.86 -7.78
CA GLN A 53 -25.21 33.83 -8.81
C GLN A 53 -25.37 33.24 -10.22
N VAL A 54 -25.59 34.10 -11.19
CA VAL A 54 -25.46 33.80 -12.62
C VAL A 54 -24.04 34.17 -13.03
N VAL A 55 -23.35 33.25 -13.72
CA VAL A 55 -21.94 33.41 -14.07
C VAL A 55 -21.78 33.48 -15.59
N VAL A 56 -21.13 34.54 -16.09
CA VAL A 56 -20.82 34.74 -17.52
C VAL A 56 -19.32 34.57 -17.70
N ILE A 57 -18.89 33.66 -18.55
CA ILE A 57 -17.47 33.37 -18.76
C ILE A 57 -16.82 34.45 -19.63
N LEU A 58 -15.80 35.16 -19.12
CA LEU A 58 -14.99 36.14 -19.85
C LEU A 58 -13.78 35.49 -20.52
N GLU A 59 -13.13 34.58 -19.80
CA GLU A 59 -11.91 33.92 -20.27
C GLU A 59 -11.79 32.54 -19.59
N GLY A 60 -11.21 31.57 -20.30
CA GLY A 60 -11.04 30.19 -19.80
C GLY A 60 -12.14 29.25 -20.24
N GLN A 61 -12.14 28.04 -19.69
CA GLN A 61 -13.09 26.96 -20.00
C GLN A 61 -13.72 26.40 -18.74
N VAL A 62 -15.03 26.13 -18.80
CA VAL A 62 -15.82 25.52 -17.72
C VAL A 62 -16.52 24.30 -18.28
N ARG A 63 -16.56 23.23 -17.50
CA ARG A 63 -17.31 21.99 -17.83
C ARG A 63 -18.65 22.02 -17.11
N LEU A 64 -19.70 21.89 -17.89
CA LEU A 64 -21.02 21.62 -17.40
C LEU A 64 -21.18 20.11 -17.16
N LEU A 65 -21.60 19.73 -15.97
CA LEU A 65 -21.71 18.32 -15.54
C LEU A 65 -23.16 17.94 -15.30
N GLY A 66 -23.49 16.70 -15.64
CA GLY A 66 -24.65 15.96 -15.15
C GLY A 66 -24.24 14.77 -14.32
N TYR A 67 -25.17 14.09 -13.68
CA TYR A 67 -24.88 12.87 -12.92
C TYR A 67 -25.64 11.68 -13.50
N ASP A 68 -24.89 10.57 -13.73
CA ASP A 68 -25.48 9.33 -14.22
C ASP A 68 -26.64 8.90 -13.31
N PRO A 69 -27.86 8.70 -13.86
CA PRO A 69 -29.03 8.36 -13.07
C PRO A 69 -28.94 7.04 -12.31
N HIS A 70 -28.09 6.08 -12.78
CA HIS A 70 -27.95 4.75 -12.18
C HIS A 70 -26.75 4.65 -11.20
N HIS A 71 -25.63 5.29 -11.55
CA HIS A 71 -24.36 5.14 -10.79
C HIS A 71 -23.96 6.40 -10.04
N ASN A 72 -24.70 7.52 -10.23
CA ASN A 72 -24.38 8.84 -9.66
C ASN A 72 -22.97 9.36 -9.98
N ASN A 73 -22.36 8.88 -11.08
CA ASN A 73 -21.08 9.36 -11.56
C ASN A 73 -21.24 10.65 -12.38
N PRO A 74 -20.34 11.64 -12.23
CA PRO A 74 -20.40 12.87 -13.00
C PRO A 74 -20.06 12.60 -14.47
N LEU A 75 -20.93 13.09 -15.37
CA LEU A 75 -20.80 13.03 -16.82
C LEU A 75 -20.65 14.44 -17.37
N THR A 76 -19.81 14.65 -18.39
CA THR A 76 -19.70 15.94 -19.05
C THR A 76 -20.82 16.14 -20.04
N LEU A 77 -21.62 17.18 -19.82
CA LEU A 77 -22.67 17.58 -20.74
C LEU A 77 -22.14 18.46 -21.87
N ASP A 78 -21.33 19.47 -21.50
CA ASP A 78 -20.73 20.41 -22.45
C ASP A 78 -19.50 21.09 -21.89
N ARG A 79 -18.70 21.71 -22.81
CA ARG A 79 -17.56 22.59 -22.50
C ARG A 79 -17.91 24.01 -22.83
N LEU A 80 -18.09 24.79 -21.81
CA LEU A 80 -18.46 26.18 -21.91
C LEU A 80 -17.21 27.06 -21.97
N SER A 81 -17.29 28.11 -22.80
CA SER A 81 -16.20 29.01 -23.10
C SER A 81 -16.63 30.46 -22.98
N LYS A 82 -15.79 31.37 -23.46
CA LYS A 82 -16.07 32.83 -23.46
C LYS A 82 -17.43 33.14 -24.07
N GLY A 83 -18.30 33.83 -23.31
CA GLY A 83 -19.65 34.23 -23.69
C GLY A 83 -20.75 33.30 -23.20
N ASP A 84 -20.42 32.09 -22.71
CA ASP A 84 -21.41 31.19 -22.19
C ASP A 84 -21.85 31.58 -20.78
N VAL A 85 -23.11 31.25 -20.44
CA VAL A 85 -23.75 31.63 -19.18
C VAL A 85 -24.17 30.41 -18.38
N LEU A 86 -23.94 30.46 -17.07
CA LEU A 86 -24.21 29.41 -16.11
C LEU A 86 -25.13 29.89 -14.99
N GLY A 87 -25.91 29.00 -14.40
CA GLY A 87 -26.74 29.27 -13.22
C GLY A 87 -28.19 29.69 -13.56
N ILE A 88 -28.53 29.80 -14.84
CA ILE A 88 -29.87 30.23 -15.26
C ILE A 88 -30.91 29.09 -15.10
N ALA A 89 -30.59 27.86 -15.52
CA ALA A 89 -31.55 26.75 -15.49
C ALA A 89 -32.05 26.45 -14.07
N GLY A 90 -31.12 26.42 -13.10
CA GLY A 90 -31.48 26.20 -11.69
C GLY A 90 -32.40 27.30 -11.12
N LEU A 91 -32.12 28.57 -11.48
CA LEU A 91 -32.95 29.70 -11.00
C LEU A 91 -34.34 29.73 -11.65
N ILE A 92 -34.48 29.46 -12.95
CA ILE A 92 -35.78 29.41 -13.63
C ILE A 92 -36.64 28.28 -13.12
N ARG A 93 -36.03 27.10 -12.86
CA ARG A 93 -36.72 25.91 -12.36
C ARG A 93 -37.01 25.97 -10.87
N HIS A 94 -36.40 26.89 -10.12
CA HIS A 94 -36.34 26.89 -8.65
C HIS A 94 -35.92 25.53 -8.06
N MET A 95 -35.02 24.83 -8.80
CA MET A 95 -34.49 23.53 -8.42
C MET A 95 -33.00 23.46 -8.77
N PRO A 96 -32.16 22.91 -7.92
CA PRO A 96 -30.73 22.69 -8.24
C PRO A 96 -30.62 21.63 -9.33
N CYS A 97 -30.03 21.97 -10.49
CA CYS A 97 -29.85 21.05 -11.62
C CYS A 97 -28.53 21.27 -12.37
N GLU A 98 -27.76 22.28 -12.02
CA GLU A 98 -26.51 22.63 -12.69
C GLU A 98 -25.29 22.36 -11.78
N SER A 99 -24.34 21.60 -12.29
CA SER A 99 -22.98 21.50 -11.72
C SER A 99 -22.00 21.98 -12.77
N ALA A 100 -21.04 22.81 -12.36
CA ALA A 100 -20.03 23.32 -13.27
C ALA A 100 -18.66 23.46 -12.59
N ILE A 101 -17.60 23.03 -13.27
CA ILE A 101 -16.22 23.06 -12.76
C ILE A 101 -15.29 23.73 -13.75
N ALA A 102 -14.42 24.60 -13.28
CA ALA A 102 -13.39 25.25 -14.07
C ALA A 102 -12.38 24.22 -14.61
N SER A 103 -12.24 24.15 -15.93
CA SER A 103 -11.30 23.23 -16.61
C SER A 103 -9.95 23.86 -16.92
N SER A 104 -9.88 25.17 -16.88
CA SER A 104 -8.67 25.99 -16.90
C SER A 104 -8.80 27.08 -15.83
N GLU A 105 -7.87 27.98 -15.76
CA GLU A 105 -8.11 29.21 -15.03
C GLU A 105 -9.21 30.01 -15.72
N VAL A 106 -10.28 30.40 -14.99
CA VAL A 106 -11.47 31.06 -15.53
C VAL A 106 -11.62 32.43 -14.89
N VAL A 107 -11.82 33.41 -15.73
CA VAL A 107 -12.27 34.75 -15.31
C VAL A 107 -13.72 34.91 -15.75
N ALA A 108 -14.60 35.28 -14.82
CA ALA A 108 -16.02 35.37 -15.11
C ALA A 108 -16.69 36.57 -14.41
N ILE A 109 -17.77 37.04 -14.99
CA ILE A 109 -18.68 38.02 -14.37
C ILE A 109 -19.74 37.24 -13.56
N ALA A 110 -19.82 37.47 -12.28
CA ALA A 110 -20.80 36.89 -11.38
C ALA A 110 -21.86 37.94 -11.02
N LEU A 111 -23.11 37.66 -11.39
CA LEU A 111 -24.26 38.46 -11.05
C LEU A 111 -25.05 37.76 -9.91
N PRO A 112 -25.30 38.40 -8.75
CA PRO A 112 -26.06 37.79 -7.67
C PRO A 112 -27.47 37.36 -8.13
N ALA A 113 -27.91 36.14 -7.70
CA ALA A 113 -29.19 35.56 -8.12
C ALA A 113 -30.40 36.50 -7.86
N VAL A 114 -30.38 37.17 -6.70
CA VAL A 114 -31.44 38.14 -6.32
C VAL A 114 -31.60 39.26 -7.38
N LYS A 115 -30.49 39.75 -7.94
CA LYS A 115 -30.52 40.78 -8.99
C LYS A 115 -30.96 40.23 -10.34
N PHE A 116 -30.59 39.02 -10.65
CA PHE A 116 -31.07 38.33 -11.84
C PHE A 116 -32.59 38.12 -11.78
N GLU A 117 -33.15 37.73 -10.65
CA GLU A 117 -34.58 37.60 -10.44
C GLU A 117 -35.32 38.96 -10.50
N GLU A 118 -34.72 40.05 -10.03
CA GLU A 118 -35.22 41.40 -10.16
C GLU A 118 -35.35 41.81 -11.63
N LEU A 119 -34.36 41.49 -12.47
CA LEU A 119 -34.39 41.69 -13.91
C LEU A 119 -35.49 40.90 -14.60
N LEU A 120 -35.74 39.67 -14.21
CA LEU A 120 -36.84 38.85 -14.74
C LEU A 120 -38.22 39.43 -14.38
N LYS A 121 -38.34 40.26 -13.35
CA LYS A 121 -39.58 40.95 -12.96
C LYS A 121 -39.72 42.30 -13.66
N THR A 122 -38.63 43.01 -13.87
CA THR A 122 -38.66 44.40 -14.35
C THR A 122 -38.49 44.55 -15.85
N GLN A 123 -37.93 43.54 -16.56
CA GLN A 123 -37.62 43.56 -17.99
C GLN A 123 -38.36 42.42 -18.72
N PRO A 124 -39.57 42.70 -19.31
CA PRO A 124 -40.43 41.63 -19.88
C PRO A 124 -39.81 40.89 -21.06
N ASP A 125 -39.10 41.58 -21.94
CA ASP A 125 -38.49 40.99 -23.14
C ASP A 125 -37.30 40.09 -22.77
N PHE A 126 -36.47 40.50 -21.82
CA PHE A 126 -35.42 39.72 -21.23
C PHE A 126 -36.00 38.46 -20.55
N ALA A 127 -37.04 38.64 -19.75
CA ALA A 127 -37.68 37.51 -19.06
C ALA A 127 -38.29 36.50 -20.03
N ARG A 128 -38.84 36.95 -21.17
CA ARG A 128 -39.36 36.10 -22.22
C ARG A 128 -38.24 35.29 -22.87
N SER A 129 -37.15 35.98 -23.31
CA SER A 129 -35.99 35.32 -23.91
C SER A 129 -35.40 34.23 -23.02
N VAL A 130 -35.24 34.48 -21.73
CA VAL A 130 -34.74 33.54 -20.74
C VAL A 130 -35.70 32.37 -20.50
N ARG A 131 -37.01 32.61 -20.41
CA ARG A 131 -38.04 31.60 -20.12
C ARG A 131 -38.38 30.69 -21.32
N GLU A 132 -38.23 31.18 -22.54
CA GLU A 132 -38.52 30.41 -23.75
C GLU A 132 -37.30 29.54 -24.18
N GLN A 133 -36.12 29.76 -23.60
CA GLN A 133 -34.90 29.02 -23.89
C GLN A 133 -34.87 27.68 -23.13
N THR A 134 -34.38 26.63 -23.77
CA THR A 134 -34.13 25.34 -23.14
C THR A 134 -32.66 25.23 -22.75
N TYR A 135 -32.40 24.64 -21.60
CA TYR A 135 -31.04 24.48 -21.06
C TYR A 135 -30.63 23.00 -21.04
N LEU A 136 -29.35 22.74 -21.36
CA LEU A 136 -28.81 21.38 -21.48
C LEU A 136 -28.92 20.61 -20.15
N ALA A 137 -28.62 21.30 -19.03
CA ALA A 137 -28.75 20.68 -17.68
C ALA A 137 -30.20 20.37 -17.33
N GLU A 138 -31.15 21.19 -17.75
CA GLU A 138 -32.59 20.94 -17.57
C GLU A 138 -33.03 19.68 -18.31
N LEU A 139 -32.69 19.56 -19.60
CA LEU A 139 -33.00 18.39 -20.40
C LEU A 139 -32.35 17.10 -19.86
N PHE A 140 -31.10 17.19 -19.42
CA PHE A 140 -30.40 16.05 -18.86
C PHE A 140 -31.07 15.54 -17.58
N ASP A 141 -31.50 16.43 -16.70
CA ASP A 141 -32.21 16.07 -15.47
C ASP A 141 -33.58 15.42 -15.75
N LEU A 142 -34.35 15.97 -16.70
CA LEU A 142 -35.65 15.42 -17.10
C LEU A 142 -35.52 14.01 -17.72
N LEU A 143 -34.59 13.85 -18.66
CA LEU A 143 -34.33 12.54 -19.30
C LEU A 143 -33.73 11.53 -18.35
N GLY A 144 -32.83 11.95 -17.45
CA GLY A 144 -32.27 11.10 -16.39
C GLY A 144 -33.34 10.50 -15.48
N ASN A 145 -34.32 11.32 -15.10
CA ASN A 145 -35.47 10.86 -14.31
C ASN A 145 -36.41 9.93 -15.09
N HIS A 146 -36.55 10.14 -16.40
CA HIS A 146 -37.33 9.26 -17.27
C HIS A 146 -36.68 7.89 -17.46
N VAL A 147 -35.35 7.85 -17.66
CA VAL A 147 -34.56 6.61 -17.87
C VAL A 147 -34.47 5.78 -16.59
N LYS A 148 -34.46 6.38 -15.40
CA LYS A 148 -34.49 5.64 -14.12
C LYS A 148 -35.64 4.65 -14.01
N GLY A 149 -36.76 4.92 -14.68
CA GLY A 149 -37.94 4.05 -14.69
C GLY A 149 -37.89 2.91 -15.72
N GLN A 150 -36.90 2.84 -16.61
CA GLN A 150 -36.81 1.85 -17.68
C GLN A 150 -35.67 0.86 -17.43
N ALA A 151 -35.96 -0.45 -17.51
CA ALA A 151 -35.04 -1.53 -17.12
C ALA A 151 -33.88 -1.79 -18.12
N HIS A 152 -33.74 -1.05 -19.19
CA HIS A 152 -32.70 -1.25 -20.21
C HIS A 152 -32.11 0.08 -20.67
N THR A 153 -30.77 0.26 -20.51
CA THR A 153 -29.85 0.57 -21.62
C THR A 153 -28.56 1.22 -21.14
N GLN A 154 -27.45 0.73 -21.59
CA GLN A 154 -26.19 1.47 -21.77
C GLN A 154 -26.36 2.45 -22.93
N THR A 155 -26.83 3.63 -22.67
CA THR A 155 -26.93 4.71 -23.66
C THR A 155 -26.10 5.90 -23.22
N ASP A 156 -25.34 6.51 -24.13
CA ASP A 156 -24.61 7.74 -23.86
C ASP A 156 -25.61 8.89 -23.70
N LEU A 157 -26.14 9.08 -22.49
CA LEU A 157 -27.15 10.07 -22.15
C LEU A 157 -26.72 11.50 -22.50
N PRO A 158 -25.45 11.97 -22.31
CA PRO A 158 -24.96 13.26 -22.77
C PRO A 158 -25.09 13.49 -24.28
N GLU A 159 -24.78 12.50 -25.10
CA GLU A 159 -24.90 12.59 -26.56
C GLU A 159 -26.35 12.64 -27.00
N GLN A 160 -27.21 11.86 -26.37
CA GLN A 160 -28.67 11.91 -26.62
C GLN A 160 -29.27 13.27 -26.29
N VAL A 161 -28.90 13.86 -25.15
CA VAL A 161 -29.40 15.18 -24.75
C VAL A 161 -28.99 16.27 -25.76
N ARG A 162 -27.76 16.21 -26.28
CA ARG A 162 -27.29 17.12 -27.34
C ARG A 162 -28.08 16.94 -28.64
N ASN A 163 -28.33 15.68 -29.05
CA ASN A 163 -29.09 15.38 -30.26
C ASN A 163 -30.56 15.82 -30.14
N ILE A 164 -31.17 15.64 -28.98
CA ILE A 164 -32.53 16.13 -28.69
C ILE A 164 -32.58 17.64 -28.72
N MET A 165 -31.59 18.32 -28.12
CA MET A 165 -31.50 19.78 -28.16
C MET A 165 -31.39 20.31 -29.60
N ALA A 166 -30.62 19.63 -30.46
CA ALA A 166 -30.50 19.96 -31.89
C ALA A 166 -31.78 19.65 -32.70
N SER A 167 -32.60 18.70 -32.26
CA SER A 167 -33.86 18.35 -32.94
C SER A 167 -35.01 19.35 -32.72
N GLY A 168 -34.83 20.34 -31.88
CA GLY A 168 -35.81 21.39 -31.60
C GLY A 168 -36.78 21.05 -30.48
N VAL A 169 -36.43 21.41 -29.27
CA VAL A 169 -37.27 21.28 -28.05
C VAL A 169 -38.20 22.44 -27.93
N ALA A 170 -39.48 22.19 -27.55
CA ALA A 170 -40.47 23.25 -27.33
C ALA A 170 -40.63 23.53 -25.83
N VAL A 171 -40.75 24.79 -25.47
CA VAL A 171 -41.05 25.24 -24.10
C VAL A 171 -42.41 25.87 -24.04
N GLN A 172 -43.26 25.49 -23.08
CA GLN A 172 -44.55 26.10 -22.85
C GLN A 172 -44.74 26.40 -21.36
N THR A 173 -45.14 27.65 -21.07
CA THR A 173 -45.49 28.04 -19.70
C THR A 173 -47.01 28.12 -19.59
N VAL A 174 -47.54 27.44 -18.56
CA VAL A 174 -49.00 27.40 -18.30
C VAL A 174 -49.28 28.09 -16.98
N SER A 175 -50.26 28.98 -16.97
CA SER A 175 -50.69 29.74 -15.76
C SER A 175 -51.49 28.87 -14.81
N THR A 176 -51.61 29.34 -13.57
CA THR A 176 -52.40 28.70 -12.51
C THR A 176 -53.85 28.49 -12.89
N GLY A 177 -54.40 27.32 -12.64
CA GLY A 177 -55.82 26.99 -12.93
C GLY A 177 -55.98 25.64 -13.67
N ARG A 178 -57.13 25.54 -14.37
CA ARG A 178 -57.41 24.34 -15.17
C ARG A 178 -56.66 24.41 -16.49
N PHE A 179 -56.00 23.34 -16.87
CA PHE A 179 -55.24 23.21 -18.08
C PHE A 179 -55.71 22.00 -18.88
N ASP A 180 -55.94 22.23 -20.18
CA ASP A 180 -56.34 21.17 -21.11
C ASP A 180 -55.08 20.65 -21.81
N PRO A 181 -54.67 19.38 -21.56
CA PRO A 181 -53.50 18.78 -22.20
C PRO A 181 -53.64 18.63 -23.72
N GLN A 182 -54.85 18.59 -24.24
CA GLN A 182 -55.07 18.47 -25.70
C GLN A 182 -54.74 19.73 -26.47
N SER A 183 -54.49 20.84 -25.75
CA SER A 183 -53.95 22.07 -26.37
C SER A 183 -52.47 21.99 -26.72
N LEU A 184 -51.77 20.95 -26.26
CA LEU A 184 -50.34 20.72 -26.58
C LEU A 184 -50.17 19.96 -27.90
N PRO A 185 -49.12 20.28 -28.68
CA PRO A 185 -48.77 19.53 -29.91
C PRO A 185 -48.62 18.01 -29.65
N PRO A 186 -49.33 17.16 -30.40
CA PRO A 186 -49.36 15.73 -30.19
C PRO A 186 -48.12 14.96 -30.72
N ASP A 187 -47.28 15.63 -31.50
CA ASP A 187 -46.01 15.09 -32.04
C ASP A 187 -44.86 15.07 -31.03
N ARG A 188 -45.15 15.53 -29.78
CA ARG A 188 -44.14 15.70 -28.72
C ARG A 188 -44.58 14.99 -27.44
N THR A 189 -43.57 14.48 -26.70
CA THR A 189 -43.75 14.01 -25.34
C THR A 189 -43.43 15.16 -24.38
N TRP A 190 -44.41 15.53 -23.56
CA TRP A 190 -44.30 16.68 -22.67
C TRP A 190 -43.97 16.30 -21.27
N PHE A 191 -42.96 16.97 -20.70
CA PHE A 191 -42.45 16.77 -19.34
C PHE A 191 -42.74 17.98 -18.48
N LEU A 192 -43.11 17.76 -17.21
CA LEU A 192 -43.22 18.81 -16.21
C LEU A 192 -41.79 19.17 -15.70
N SER A 193 -41.28 20.36 -16.07
CA SER A 193 -39.94 20.84 -15.68
C SER A 193 -39.97 21.66 -14.39
N GLN A 194 -41.04 22.44 -14.14
CA GLN A 194 -41.15 23.28 -12.96
C GLN A 194 -42.62 23.41 -12.51
N GLY A 195 -42.81 23.59 -11.21
CA GLY A 195 -44.11 23.84 -10.58
C GLY A 195 -44.79 22.58 -10.10
N LYS A 196 -46.09 22.72 -9.70
CA LYS A 196 -46.89 21.61 -9.19
C LYS A 196 -48.16 21.47 -9.99
N MET A 197 -48.43 20.28 -10.50
CA MET A 197 -49.69 19.82 -11.05
C MET A 197 -50.33 18.76 -10.15
N ARG A 198 -51.66 18.70 -10.09
CA ARG A 198 -52.37 17.69 -9.30
C ARG A 198 -52.10 16.31 -9.88
N GLY A 199 -51.46 15.44 -9.10
CA GLY A 199 -51.14 14.05 -9.47
C GLY A 199 -49.87 13.88 -10.33
N LEU A 200 -49.09 14.97 -10.57
CA LEU A 200 -47.82 14.91 -11.34
C LEU A 200 -46.68 15.55 -10.55
N SER A 201 -45.53 14.91 -10.58
CA SER A 201 -44.25 15.40 -10.03
C SER A 201 -43.35 15.91 -11.15
N VAL A 202 -42.42 16.81 -10.82
CA VAL A 202 -41.37 17.27 -11.76
C VAL A 202 -40.59 16.08 -12.31
N GLY A 203 -40.36 16.06 -13.62
CA GLY A 203 -39.72 14.96 -14.36
C GLY A 203 -40.67 13.93 -14.94
N GLN A 204 -41.96 13.96 -14.57
CA GLN A 204 -42.95 13.04 -15.15
C GLN A 204 -43.57 13.58 -16.46
N THR A 205 -44.00 12.64 -17.30
CA THR A 205 -44.66 12.93 -18.56
C THR A 205 -46.12 13.26 -18.38
N ILE A 206 -46.61 14.18 -19.20
CA ILE A 206 -48.07 14.58 -19.22
C ILE A 206 -48.81 13.63 -20.14
N ASP A 207 -49.90 13.06 -19.66
CA ASP A 207 -50.82 12.28 -20.50
C ASP A 207 -51.73 13.22 -21.27
N LEU A 208 -51.55 13.28 -22.59
CA LEU A 208 -52.33 14.09 -23.51
C LEU A 208 -53.81 13.61 -23.66
N ASN A 209 -54.12 12.39 -23.26
CA ASN A 209 -55.47 11.83 -23.31
C ASN A 209 -56.28 12.12 -22.03
N ALA A 210 -55.65 12.68 -21.02
CA ALA A 210 -56.36 13.09 -19.79
C ALA A 210 -57.30 14.26 -20.04
N SER A 211 -58.50 14.23 -19.44
CA SER A 211 -59.51 15.23 -19.68
C SER A 211 -59.20 16.63 -19.17
N GLN A 212 -58.47 16.79 -18.10
CA GLN A 212 -57.97 18.08 -17.55
C GLN A 212 -56.91 17.85 -16.45
N HIS A 213 -55.92 18.72 -16.38
CA HIS A 213 -54.99 18.85 -15.25
C HIS A 213 -55.22 20.19 -14.49
N THR A 214 -54.96 20.17 -13.20
CA THR A 214 -55.04 21.41 -12.38
C THR A 214 -53.65 21.85 -11.98
N VAL A 215 -53.24 23.06 -12.40
CA VAL A 215 -51.98 23.69 -11.99
C VAL A 215 -52.20 24.33 -10.62
N LEU A 216 -51.39 23.88 -9.65
CA LEU A 216 -51.46 24.26 -8.25
C LEU A 216 -50.45 25.36 -7.87
N SER A 217 -49.45 25.60 -8.70
CA SER A 217 -48.37 26.56 -8.45
C SER A 217 -48.80 27.98 -8.76
N ASP A 218 -48.59 28.93 -7.85
CA ASP A 218 -48.94 30.34 -8.03
C ASP A 218 -48.16 31.04 -9.17
N SER A 219 -46.95 30.53 -9.45
CA SER A 219 -46.10 31.01 -10.55
C SER A 219 -46.36 30.32 -11.90
N GLY A 220 -47.39 29.45 -11.98
CA GLY A 220 -47.63 28.58 -13.14
C GLY A 220 -46.70 27.37 -13.18
N VAL A 221 -46.67 26.69 -14.31
CA VAL A 221 -45.79 25.53 -14.57
C VAL A 221 -45.05 25.68 -15.88
N ARG A 222 -43.84 25.15 -15.92
CA ARG A 222 -43.01 25.09 -17.12
C ARG A 222 -43.02 23.67 -17.68
N LEU A 223 -43.36 23.54 -18.97
CA LEU A 223 -43.45 22.27 -19.69
C LEU A 223 -42.36 22.24 -20.77
N ILE A 224 -41.73 21.10 -20.93
CA ILE A 224 -40.73 20.86 -21.99
C ILE A 224 -41.22 19.74 -22.90
N GLY A 225 -41.42 20.06 -24.19
CA GLY A 225 -41.89 19.14 -25.23
C GLY A 225 -40.74 18.61 -26.10
N ILE A 226 -40.46 17.33 -26.01
CA ILE A 226 -39.44 16.65 -26.79
C ILE A 226 -40.12 15.89 -27.94
N PRO A 227 -39.59 15.98 -29.22
CA PRO A 227 -40.16 15.23 -30.31
C PRO A 227 -40.16 13.73 -30.02
N THR A 228 -41.33 13.10 -30.20
CA THR A 228 -41.53 11.67 -29.85
C THR A 228 -40.59 10.76 -30.66
N THR A 229 -40.24 11.15 -31.90
CA THR A 229 -39.29 10.45 -32.77
C THR A 229 -37.86 10.47 -32.23
N ALA A 230 -37.45 11.51 -31.51
CA ALA A 230 -36.12 11.64 -30.89
C ALA A 230 -35.98 10.78 -29.63
N LEU A 231 -37.06 10.38 -29.00
CA LEU A 231 -37.08 9.47 -27.85
C LEU A 231 -37.09 7.96 -28.25
N THR A 232 -37.51 7.62 -29.47
CA THR A 232 -37.68 6.23 -29.93
C THR A 232 -36.50 5.68 -30.73
N SER A 233 -35.53 6.50 -31.16
CA SER A 233 -34.40 6.09 -32.01
C SER A 233 -33.15 5.74 -31.17
N LEU A 234 -33.01 4.49 -30.75
CA LEU A 234 -31.82 3.96 -30.07
C LEU A 234 -31.23 2.77 -30.88
N PRO A 235 -29.98 2.84 -31.36
CA PRO A 235 -29.27 1.67 -31.88
C PRO A 235 -28.42 0.98 -30.81
N ALA A 236 -28.54 -0.35 -30.74
CA ALA A 236 -27.69 -1.22 -29.94
C ALA A 236 -26.38 -1.55 -30.70
N LYS A 237 -25.24 -1.48 -30.08
CA LYS A 237 -23.93 -1.83 -30.65
C LYS A 237 -23.48 -3.21 -30.16
N VAL A 238 -23.10 -4.10 -31.11
CA VAL A 238 -22.62 -5.46 -30.90
C VAL A 238 -21.09 -5.48 -30.88
N PRO A 239 -20.41 -6.23 -30.01
CA PRO A 239 -18.95 -6.31 -30.00
C PRO A 239 -18.35 -7.33 -30.95
N GLU A 240 -17.24 -7.00 -31.56
CA GLU A 240 -16.48 -7.77 -32.55
C GLU A 240 -15.36 -8.60 -31.84
N VAL A 241 -15.21 -9.86 -32.28
CA VAL A 241 -14.29 -10.86 -31.72
C VAL A 241 -13.08 -11.03 -32.64
N LEU A 242 -11.85 -11.02 -32.10
CA LEU A 242 -10.61 -11.33 -32.83
C LEU A 242 -9.99 -12.68 -32.38
N PRO A 243 -9.29 -13.41 -33.28
CA PRO A 243 -8.88 -14.79 -33.05
C PRO A 243 -7.48 -14.96 -32.42
N ALA A 244 -7.26 -16.16 -31.84
CA ALA A 244 -6.10 -16.57 -31.08
C ALA A 244 -4.90 -17.04 -31.95
N GLU A 245 -3.68 -16.81 -31.46
CA GLU A 245 -2.43 -17.29 -32.09
C GLU A 245 -1.68 -18.36 -31.27
N ALA A 246 -0.83 -19.10 -31.96
CA ALA A 246 -0.24 -20.39 -31.61
C ALA A 246 1.13 -20.30 -30.92
N THR A 247 1.45 -21.35 -30.15
CA THR A 247 2.69 -21.58 -29.39
C THR A 247 3.86 -22.12 -30.22
N VAL A 248 5.09 -21.69 -29.95
CA VAL A 248 6.36 -22.18 -30.51
C VAL A 248 7.32 -22.68 -29.43
N ASN A 249 7.99 -23.80 -29.71
CA ASN A 249 8.83 -24.60 -28.81
C ASN A 249 10.33 -24.35 -29.09
N TYR A 250 11.21 -24.30 -28.06
CA TYR A 250 12.65 -24.05 -28.19
C TYR A 250 13.52 -25.21 -27.66
N GLY A 251 14.46 -25.68 -28.50
CA GLY A 251 15.46 -26.66 -28.20
C GLY A 251 16.88 -26.07 -27.94
N HIS A 252 17.74 -26.89 -27.37
CA HIS A 252 19.05 -26.72 -26.76
C HIS A 252 20.07 -25.77 -27.39
N ILE A 253 20.84 -25.06 -26.50
CA ILE A 253 22.05 -24.26 -26.82
C ILE A 253 23.18 -24.58 -25.81
N PRO A 254 24.46 -24.78 -26.20
CA PRO A 254 25.57 -25.16 -25.31
C PRO A 254 26.28 -23.95 -24.65
N TYR A 255 27.00 -24.23 -23.54
CA TYR A 255 27.70 -23.24 -22.67
C TYR A 255 29.11 -22.91 -23.17
N ALA A 256 29.59 -21.70 -22.81
CA ALA A 256 30.93 -21.18 -23.13
C ALA A 256 31.95 -21.40 -21.99
N ALA A 257 33.27 -21.47 -22.35
CA ALA A 257 34.36 -21.85 -21.48
C ALA A 257 34.96 -20.71 -20.61
N ASP A 258 35.64 -21.10 -19.49
CA ASP A 258 36.11 -20.25 -18.38
C ASP A 258 37.32 -19.35 -18.68
N ALA A 259 37.42 -18.21 -17.94
CA ALA A 259 38.56 -17.28 -17.95
C ALA A 259 39.39 -17.35 -16.64
N PRO A 260 40.67 -16.99 -16.62
CA PRO A 260 41.61 -17.32 -15.54
C PRO A 260 41.59 -16.33 -14.36
N VAL A 261 41.95 -16.86 -13.17
CA VAL A 261 41.97 -16.19 -11.86
C VAL A 261 43.34 -15.62 -11.53
N SER A 262 43.42 -14.41 -10.97
CA SER A 262 44.61 -13.79 -10.42
C SER A 262 44.82 -14.11 -8.94
N THR A 263 46.03 -14.40 -8.56
CA THR A 263 46.50 -14.76 -7.22
C THR A 263 47.11 -13.58 -6.48
N GLU A 264 46.60 -13.24 -5.30
CA GLU A 264 47.36 -12.50 -4.28
C GLU A 264 47.33 -13.27 -2.95
N THR A 265 48.51 -13.44 -2.37
CA THR A 265 48.76 -14.08 -1.09
C THR A 265 48.74 -13.10 0.07
N LEU A 266 48.09 -13.44 1.18
CA LEU A 266 48.26 -12.76 2.45
C LEU A 266 48.72 -13.71 3.55
N ASP A 267 49.65 -13.20 4.36
CA ASP A 267 50.49 -13.91 5.35
C ASP A 267 49.70 -14.45 6.56
N ASP A 268 50.21 -15.55 7.06
CA ASP A 268 49.86 -16.22 8.32
C ASP A 268 50.52 -15.56 9.51
N THR A 269 49.68 -15.24 10.53
CA THR A 269 50.11 -15.40 11.95
C THR A 269 48.88 -15.29 12.90
N ALA A 270 48.84 -16.25 13.82
CA ALA A 270 48.19 -16.30 15.13
C ALA A 270 47.09 -17.35 15.28
N SER A 271 47.48 -18.53 15.72
CA SER A 271 46.62 -19.53 16.35
C SER A 271 46.20 -19.06 17.74
N ALA A 272 44.92 -18.66 17.87
CA ALA A 272 44.21 -18.66 19.16
C ALA A 272 43.07 -19.65 19.03
N SER A 273 42.90 -20.52 20.01
CA SER A 273 41.84 -21.51 20.11
C SER A 273 40.45 -20.91 19.89
N GLN A 274 40.03 -20.77 18.68
CA GLN A 274 38.67 -20.33 18.29
C GLN A 274 37.75 -21.52 18.44
N LYS A 275 36.76 -21.37 19.34
CA LYS A 275 35.72 -22.37 19.55
C LYS A 275 34.69 -22.24 18.44
N TYR A 276 34.78 -23.06 17.39
CA TYR A 276 33.82 -23.07 16.28
C TYR A 276 32.45 -23.54 16.71
N PRO A 277 31.33 -22.83 16.29
CA PRO A 277 29.99 -23.25 16.65
C PRO A 277 29.62 -24.57 15.98
N HIS A 278 28.92 -25.44 16.73
CA HIS A 278 28.39 -26.69 16.21
C HIS A 278 26.88 -26.80 16.55
N VAL A 279 26.07 -27.26 15.58
CA VAL A 279 24.63 -27.48 15.70
C VAL A 279 24.33 -28.89 15.13
N HIS A 280 23.64 -29.72 15.92
CA HIS A 280 23.26 -31.06 15.51
C HIS A 280 22.02 -31.06 14.59
N GLY A 281 22.05 -31.88 13.51
CA GLY A 281 20.95 -32.08 12.57
C GLY A 281 21.05 -33.45 11.92
N ARG A 282 19.93 -34.09 11.61
CA ARG A 282 19.90 -35.42 10.97
C ARG A 282 19.14 -35.39 9.65
N GLY A 283 19.69 -36.05 8.64
CA GLY A 283 19.15 -36.09 7.29
C GLY A 283 19.48 -34.84 6.47
N GLU A 284 19.37 -34.91 5.15
CA GLU A 284 19.86 -33.93 4.20
C GLU A 284 19.33 -32.50 4.47
N LEU A 285 18.00 -32.36 4.72
CA LEU A 285 17.35 -31.05 4.95
C LEU A 285 17.77 -30.44 6.29
N ASP A 286 17.69 -31.21 7.39
CA ASP A 286 18.04 -30.71 8.73
C ASP A 286 19.53 -30.43 8.86
N SER A 287 20.39 -31.19 8.19
CA SER A 287 21.83 -30.93 8.13
C SER A 287 22.14 -29.64 7.37
N ALA A 288 21.49 -29.39 6.22
CA ALA A 288 21.65 -28.13 5.49
C ALA A 288 21.21 -26.93 6.36
N VAL A 289 20.07 -27.01 7.03
CA VAL A 289 19.57 -25.96 7.94
C VAL A 289 20.55 -25.74 9.10
N SER A 290 21.08 -26.80 9.69
CA SER A 290 22.07 -26.72 10.79
C SER A 290 23.40 -26.13 10.33
N CYS A 291 23.83 -26.39 9.08
CA CYS A 291 25.00 -25.74 8.49
C CYS A 291 24.80 -24.22 8.40
N PHE A 292 23.66 -23.75 7.93
CA PHE A 292 23.36 -22.32 7.92
C PHE A 292 23.28 -21.70 9.30
N GLU A 293 22.79 -22.43 10.30
CA GLU A 293 22.80 -21.97 11.69
C GLU A 293 24.23 -21.86 12.25
N MET A 294 25.08 -22.82 11.93
CA MET A 294 26.51 -22.77 12.29
C MET A 294 27.24 -21.60 11.62
N LEU A 295 27.00 -21.37 10.32
CA LEU A 295 27.50 -20.22 9.56
C LEU A 295 27.05 -18.89 10.17
N SER A 296 25.75 -18.78 10.48
CA SER A 296 25.19 -17.58 11.10
C SER A 296 25.84 -17.25 12.45
N ARG A 297 26.02 -18.28 13.31
CA ARG A 297 26.70 -18.10 14.60
C ARG A 297 28.16 -17.69 14.45
N HIS A 298 28.87 -18.28 13.48
CA HIS A 298 30.26 -17.95 13.21
C HIS A 298 30.42 -16.53 12.65
N LEU A 299 29.54 -16.12 11.76
CA LEU A 299 29.54 -14.81 11.12
C LEU A 299 28.84 -13.72 11.96
N ASN A 300 28.27 -14.08 13.13
CA ASN A 300 27.48 -13.22 13.99
C ASN A 300 26.32 -12.52 13.26
N MET A 301 25.57 -13.31 12.47
CA MET A 301 24.42 -12.87 11.69
C MET A 301 23.10 -13.30 12.33
N PRO A 302 21.98 -12.61 12.13
CA PRO A 302 20.67 -13.11 12.47
C PRO A 302 20.32 -14.37 11.65
N PHE A 303 19.78 -15.40 12.29
CA PHE A 303 19.40 -16.67 11.65
C PHE A 303 17.95 -17.05 11.97
N LYS A 304 17.19 -17.41 10.93
CA LYS A 304 15.79 -17.81 11.02
C LYS A 304 15.64 -19.24 10.48
N ARG A 305 15.69 -20.20 11.40
CA ARG A 305 15.64 -21.61 11.07
C ARG A 305 14.43 -22.00 10.24
N ASP A 306 13.25 -21.47 10.58
CA ASP A 306 11.98 -21.80 9.91
C ASP A 306 11.92 -21.28 8.47
N VAL A 307 12.51 -20.11 8.19
CA VAL A 307 12.57 -19.53 6.84
C VAL A 307 13.50 -20.34 5.96
N VAL A 308 14.73 -20.60 6.44
CA VAL A 308 15.72 -21.40 5.71
C VAL A 308 15.19 -22.81 5.44
N ARG A 309 14.57 -23.44 6.44
CA ARG A 309 13.96 -24.77 6.30
C ARG A 309 12.87 -24.80 5.24
N ARG A 310 11.98 -23.81 5.22
CA ARG A 310 10.90 -23.71 4.23
C ARG A 310 11.44 -23.56 2.81
N VAL A 311 12.42 -22.70 2.62
CA VAL A 311 13.03 -22.50 1.29
C VAL A 311 13.70 -23.76 0.79
N LEU A 312 14.48 -24.43 1.65
CA LEU A 312 15.15 -25.71 1.30
C LEU A 312 14.14 -26.84 1.07
N SER A 313 13.09 -26.96 1.89
CA SER A 313 12.02 -27.94 1.70
C SER A 313 11.29 -27.76 0.36
N ASN A 314 10.93 -26.54 0.01
CA ASN A 314 10.31 -26.24 -1.30
C ASN A 314 11.23 -26.58 -2.48
N GLN A 315 12.53 -26.39 -2.31
CA GLN A 315 13.52 -26.78 -3.34
C GLN A 315 13.64 -28.30 -3.44
N GLN A 316 13.67 -28.97 -2.31
CA GLN A 316 13.73 -30.45 -2.25
C GLN A 316 12.48 -31.07 -2.89
N GLU A 317 11.28 -30.54 -2.63
CA GLU A 317 10.02 -31.00 -3.25
C GLU A 317 10.02 -30.81 -4.79
N ARG A 318 10.65 -29.75 -5.30
CA ARG A 318 10.71 -29.45 -6.74
C ARG A 318 11.78 -30.25 -7.48
N LEU A 319 12.93 -30.51 -6.86
CA LEU A 319 14.11 -31.09 -7.50
C LEU A 319 14.38 -32.53 -7.08
N GLY A 320 13.64 -33.06 -6.09
CA GLY A 320 13.80 -34.39 -5.53
C GLY A 320 15.00 -34.56 -4.57
N GLN A 321 16.02 -33.70 -4.66
CA GLN A 321 17.21 -33.69 -3.81
C GLN A 321 17.73 -32.25 -3.61
N LEU A 322 18.47 -32.03 -2.53
CA LEU A 322 19.14 -30.76 -2.28
C LEU A 322 20.53 -30.74 -2.93
N SER A 323 20.89 -29.60 -3.53
CA SER A 323 22.18 -29.34 -4.13
C SER A 323 22.88 -28.16 -3.45
N LEU A 324 24.22 -28.05 -3.60
CA LEU A 324 24.93 -26.84 -3.17
C LEU A 324 24.46 -25.59 -3.89
N SER A 325 23.96 -25.71 -5.12
CA SER A 325 23.31 -24.60 -5.84
C SER A 325 22.05 -24.13 -5.13
N SER A 326 21.21 -25.05 -4.61
CA SER A 326 20.03 -24.71 -3.78
C SER A 326 20.44 -24.02 -2.48
N CYS A 327 21.52 -24.47 -1.85
CA CYS A 327 22.13 -23.80 -0.68
C CYS A 327 22.68 -22.42 -1.04
N GLY A 328 23.22 -22.23 -2.24
CA GLY A 328 23.68 -20.93 -2.75
C GLY A 328 22.54 -19.90 -2.82
N ALA A 329 21.35 -20.32 -3.28
CA ALA A 329 20.17 -19.45 -3.30
C ALA A 329 19.74 -19.03 -1.87
N VAL A 330 19.87 -19.91 -0.89
CA VAL A 330 19.61 -19.56 0.52
C VAL A 330 20.67 -18.63 1.09
N ALA A 331 21.95 -18.85 0.77
CA ALA A 331 23.03 -17.94 1.19
C ALA A 331 22.85 -16.53 0.64
N ASP A 332 22.47 -16.39 -0.63
CA ASP A 332 22.13 -15.09 -1.25
C ASP A 332 20.92 -14.43 -0.57
N LEU A 333 19.93 -15.20 -0.15
CA LEU A 333 18.77 -14.72 0.57
C LEU A 333 19.11 -14.23 1.99
N LEU A 334 20.19 -14.78 2.59
CA LEU A 334 20.75 -14.35 3.87
C LEU A 334 21.73 -13.17 3.73
N GLY A 335 21.91 -12.62 2.53
CA GLY A 335 22.81 -11.50 2.27
C GLY A 335 24.28 -11.87 2.21
N LEU A 336 24.60 -13.15 2.02
CA LEU A 336 25.95 -13.63 1.76
C LEU A 336 26.19 -13.68 0.25
N LYS A 337 27.43 -13.50 -0.17
CA LYS A 337 27.83 -13.68 -1.58
C LYS A 337 28.30 -15.13 -1.78
N PRO A 338 27.47 -16.03 -2.36
CA PRO A 338 27.85 -17.40 -2.63
C PRO A 338 28.58 -17.51 -3.97
N GLN A 339 29.65 -18.29 -4.00
CA GLN A 339 30.36 -18.69 -5.21
C GLN A 339 30.51 -20.22 -5.25
N LEU A 340 29.85 -20.85 -6.21
CA LEU A 340 29.95 -22.30 -6.41
C LEU A 340 31.12 -22.58 -7.31
N ALA A 341 32.05 -23.43 -6.85
CA ALA A 341 33.18 -23.88 -7.61
C ALA A 341 33.34 -25.39 -7.49
N LYS A 342 33.85 -26.03 -8.56
CA LYS A 342 34.28 -27.42 -8.52
C LYS A 342 35.80 -27.43 -8.46
N ILE A 343 36.38 -28.00 -7.41
CA ILE A 343 37.79 -27.94 -7.13
C ILE A 343 38.38 -29.34 -6.86
N PRO A 344 39.65 -29.59 -7.25
CA PRO A 344 40.33 -30.80 -6.84
C PRO A 344 40.71 -30.73 -5.35
N ALA A 345 40.75 -31.88 -4.67
CA ALA A 345 41.07 -31.98 -3.25
C ALA A 345 42.47 -31.40 -2.92
N THR A 346 43.40 -31.40 -3.87
CA THR A 346 44.72 -30.79 -3.73
C THR A 346 44.73 -29.26 -3.69
N ALA A 347 43.63 -28.62 -4.07
CA ALA A 347 43.49 -27.15 -4.06
C ALA A 347 42.74 -26.63 -2.82
N ILE A 348 42.34 -27.50 -1.88
CA ILE A 348 41.52 -27.14 -0.72
C ILE A 348 42.24 -26.16 0.22
N GLU A 349 43.55 -26.20 0.28
CA GLU A 349 44.38 -25.27 1.07
C GLU A 349 44.31 -23.82 0.60
N ARG A 350 43.88 -23.60 -0.64
CA ARG A 350 43.77 -22.28 -1.28
C ARG A 350 42.36 -21.66 -1.14
N LEU A 351 41.43 -22.36 -0.48
CA LEU A 351 40.07 -21.87 -0.30
C LEU A 351 40.01 -20.76 0.75
N PRO A 352 39.11 -19.81 0.58
CA PRO A 352 38.76 -18.85 1.65
C PRO A 352 38.23 -19.59 2.87
N LYS A 353 38.46 -19.02 4.05
CA LYS A 353 38.24 -19.65 5.37
C LYS A 353 36.81 -20.02 5.72
N LEU A 354 35.82 -19.92 4.83
CA LEU A 354 34.44 -20.29 5.13
C LEU A 354 33.71 -20.78 3.87
N ALA A 355 33.31 -22.04 3.90
CA ALA A 355 32.60 -22.64 2.78
C ALA A 355 31.60 -23.71 3.22
N LEU A 356 30.60 -24.00 2.40
CA LEU A 356 29.73 -25.17 2.54
C LEU A 356 30.14 -26.23 1.53
N ILE A 357 30.30 -27.46 1.97
CA ILE A 357 30.70 -28.60 1.14
C ILE A 357 29.68 -29.72 1.23
N ARG A 358 29.62 -30.56 0.20
CA ARG A 358 28.92 -31.84 0.31
C ARG A 358 29.88 -32.83 0.97
N TRP A 359 29.43 -33.39 2.08
CA TRP A 359 30.22 -34.33 2.88
C TRP A 359 29.42 -35.60 3.07
N ARG A 360 29.93 -36.72 2.51
CA ARG A 360 29.20 -37.97 2.40
C ARG A 360 27.83 -37.74 1.71
N ASP A 361 26.75 -38.19 2.30
CA ASP A 361 25.38 -38.00 1.74
C ASP A 361 24.66 -36.72 2.24
N SER A 362 25.42 -35.78 2.87
CA SER A 362 24.84 -34.62 3.53
C SER A 362 25.70 -33.36 3.32
N PHE A 363 25.51 -32.32 4.14
CA PHE A 363 26.25 -31.05 4.07
C PHE A 363 27.11 -30.83 5.31
N ALA A 364 28.26 -30.18 5.15
CA ALA A 364 29.14 -29.75 6.23
C ALA A 364 29.68 -28.33 5.98
N VAL A 365 29.98 -27.62 7.08
CA VAL A 365 30.64 -26.31 7.05
C VAL A 365 32.14 -26.49 7.15
N LEU A 366 32.88 -25.94 6.21
CA LEU A 366 34.30 -25.84 6.24
C LEU A 366 34.68 -24.52 6.93
N TYR A 367 35.29 -24.59 8.10
CA TYR A 367 35.64 -23.43 8.91
C TYR A 367 37.06 -22.90 8.65
N ASP A 368 38.01 -23.81 8.57
CA ASP A 368 39.42 -23.44 8.36
C ASP A 368 40.16 -24.52 7.53
N THR A 369 41.03 -24.05 6.66
CA THR A 369 41.87 -24.89 5.83
C THR A 369 43.33 -24.45 5.94
N SER A 370 44.19 -25.29 6.40
CA SER A 370 45.61 -25.05 6.48
C SER A 370 46.42 -26.24 5.94
N SER A 371 47.70 -26.07 5.73
CA SER A 371 48.62 -27.15 5.29
C SER A 371 48.67 -28.32 6.26
N HIS A 372 48.22 -28.14 7.50
CA HIS A 372 48.31 -29.19 8.54
C HIS A 372 46.95 -29.76 8.95
N GLN A 373 45.85 -29.01 8.78
CA GLN A 373 44.50 -29.45 9.18
C GLN A 373 43.40 -28.81 8.37
N VAL A 374 42.33 -29.55 8.20
CA VAL A 374 41.03 -29.10 7.65
C VAL A 374 39.97 -29.24 8.72
N VAL A 375 39.36 -28.14 9.11
CA VAL A 375 38.36 -28.08 10.21
C VAL A 375 36.96 -28.03 9.63
N ILE A 376 36.16 -29.05 9.90
CA ILE A 376 34.78 -29.18 9.42
C ILE A 376 33.77 -29.32 10.56
N GLY A 377 32.64 -28.59 10.39
CA GLY A 377 31.46 -28.79 11.23
C GLY A 377 30.44 -29.69 10.51
N PHE A 378 30.33 -30.93 10.90
CA PHE A 378 29.38 -31.89 10.34
C PHE A 378 28.16 -32.07 11.28
N PRO A 379 26.94 -31.70 10.88
CA PRO A 379 25.78 -31.70 11.78
C PRO A 379 25.38 -33.09 12.34
N GLU A 380 25.69 -34.18 11.63
CA GLU A 380 25.27 -35.52 12.05
C GLU A 380 26.21 -36.15 13.09
N GLU A 381 27.44 -35.63 13.19
CA GLU A 381 28.41 -36.02 14.22
C GLU A 381 28.42 -35.03 15.40
N ARG A 382 28.96 -35.45 16.55
CA ARG A 382 29.03 -34.58 17.75
C ARG A 382 30.34 -33.75 17.71
N GLY A 383 30.20 -32.42 17.53
CA GLY A 383 31.34 -31.51 17.61
C GLY A 383 31.92 -31.15 16.24
N VAL A 384 32.97 -30.36 16.26
CA VAL A 384 33.76 -29.98 15.10
C VAL A 384 34.90 -30.96 14.93
N ILE A 385 35.12 -31.43 13.70
CA ILE A 385 36.10 -32.49 13.41
C ILE A 385 37.26 -31.84 12.68
N SER A 386 38.49 -32.24 13.03
CA SER A 386 39.72 -31.87 12.33
C SER A 386 40.30 -33.06 11.64
N HIS A 387 40.55 -32.95 10.34
CA HIS A 387 41.19 -33.95 9.51
C HIS A 387 42.53 -33.44 8.98
N SER A 388 43.51 -34.35 8.74
CA SER A 388 44.62 -33.99 7.91
C SER A 388 44.17 -33.82 6.45
N PRO A 389 44.83 -32.98 5.62
CA PRO A 389 44.45 -32.78 4.22
C PRO A 389 44.37 -34.10 3.43
N GLN A 390 45.23 -35.08 3.75
CA GLN A 390 45.23 -36.39 3.11
C GLN A 390 43.99 -37.21 3.49
N ALA A 391 43.66 -37.29 4.80
CA ALA A 391 42.47 -37.99 5.29
C ALA A 391 41.18 -37.33 4.80
N PHE A 392 41.18 -36.01 4.66
CA PHE A 392 40.06 -35.28 4.08
C PHE A 392 39.84 -35.66 2.60
N ALA A 393 40.91 -35.68 1.81
CA ALA A 393 40.88 -36.04 0.40
C ALA A 393 40.43 -37.48 0.12
N GLU A 394 40.77 -38.43 1.02
CA GLU A 394 40.33 -39.82 0.93
C GLU A 394 38.80 -39.95 1.10
N ILE A 395 38.20 -39.15 2.00
CA ILE A 395 36.75 -39.18 2.28
C ILE A 395 35.98 -38.37 1.25
N TRP A 396 36.47 -37.14 0.88
CA TRP A 396 35.78 -36.21 0.02
C TRP A 396 35.88 -36.55 -1.48
N GLY A 397 36.90 -37.28 -1.87
CA GLY A 397 37.18 -37.68 -3.25
C GLY A 397 38.21 -36.79 -3.95
N ARG A 398 38.52 -37.12 -5.21
CA ARG A 398 39.53 -36.38 -5.98
C ARG A 398 39.11 -34.97 -6.39
N GLU A 399 37.82 -34.75 -6.58
CA GLU A 399 37.19 -33.46 -6.92
C GLU A 399 35.86 -33.35 -6.22
N GLY A 400 35.47 -32.15 -5.79
CA GLY A 400 34.18 -31.88 -5.18
C GLY A 400 33.71 -30.45 -5.42
N GLU A 401 32.41 -30.27 -5.21
CA GLU A 401 31.77 -28.95 -5.25
C GLU A 401 31.91 -28.27 -3.91
N VAL A 402 32.25 -26.97 -3.94
CA VAL A 402 32.39 -26.10 -2.79
C VAL A 402 31.61 -24.83 -3.02
N LEU A 403 30.78 -24.45 -2.04
CA LEU A 403 30.07 -23.17 -2.01
C LEU A 403 30.82 -22.24 -1.06
N MET A 404 31.64 -21.36 -1.61
CA MET A 404 32.36 -20.32 -0.88
C MET A 404 31.37 -19.21 -0.48
N LEU A 405 31.53 -18.65 0.72
CA LEU A 405 30.60 -17.69 1.31
C LEU A 405 31.37 -16.49 1.86
N GLU A 406 31.07 -15.32 1.35
CA GLU A 406 31.66 -14.07 1.81
C GLU A 406 30.56 -13.14 2.37
N LYS A 407 30.93 -12.35 3.41
CA LYS A 407 30.08 -11.23 3.86
C LYS A 407 30.10 -10.13 2.81
N THR A 408 28.94 -9.51 2.63
CA THR A 408 28.78 -8.32 1.80
C THR A 408 28.29 -7.14 2.66
N ALA A 409 28.23 -5.96 2.09
CA ALA A 409 27.58 -4.82 2.74
C ALA A 409 26.07 -5.07 3.00
N GLU A 410 25.46 -6.00 2.26
CA GLU A 410 24.04 -6.41 2.43
C GLU A 410 23.85 -7.44 3.55
N THR A 411 24.93 -7.92 4.19
CA THR A 411 24.83 -8.93 5.25
C THR A 411 24.33 -8.29 6.56
N PRO A 412 23.18 -8.72 7.13
CA PRO A 412 22.62 -8.11 8.33
C PRO A 412 23.56 -8.30 9.53
N GLN A 413 23.92 -7.20 10.21
CA GLN A 413 24.85 -7.21 11.35
C GLN A 413 24.15 -7.07 12.72
N GLN A 414 22.92 -6.56 12.76
CA GLN A 414 22.17 -6.32 13.99
C GLN A 414 20.99 -7.26 14.10
N ARG A 415 20.74 -7.76 15.32
CA ARG A 415 19.53 -8.51 15.63
C ARG A 415 18.44 -7.57 16.10
N PHE A 416 17.33 -7.51 15.35
CA PHE A 416 16.13 -6.90 15.85
C PHE A 416 15.58 -7.68 17.05
N GLY A 417 15.32 -6.98 18.14
CA GLY A 417 14.82 -7.58 19.36
C GLY A 417 14.26 -6.55 20.32
N LEU A 418 14.02 -6.95 21.57
CA LEU A 418 13.47 -6.06 22.59
C LEU A 418 14.34 -4.83 22.86
N SER A 419 15.66 -4.90 22.58
CA SER A 419 16.59 -3.76 22.69
C SER A 419 16.23 -2.59 21.76
N TRP A 420 15.59 -2.89 20.61
CA TRP A 420 15.15 -1.86 19.66
C TRP A 420 14.06 -0.93 20.22
N PHE A 421 13.27 -1.43 21.16
CA PHE A 421 12.23 -0.63 21.84
C PHE A 421 12.79 0.26 22.94
N TRP A 422 13.99 -0.06 23.46
CA TRP A 422 14.56 0.59 24.63
C TRP A 422 14.72 2.11 24.51
N PRO A 423 15.25 2.68 23.40
CA PRO A 423 15.39 4.13 23.25
C PRO A 423 14.03 4.85 23.29
N SER A 424 12.97 4.20 22.77
CA SER A 424 11.62 4.76 22.79
C SER A 424 11.00 4.71 24.19
N ILE A 425 11.23 3.64 24.95
CA ILE A 425 10.81 3.52 26.36
C ILE A 425 11.56 4.54 27.23
N GLN A 426 12.87 4.69 27.06
CA GLN A 426 13.70 5.62 27.80
C GLN A 426 13.27 7.08 27.63
N LYS A 427 12.79 7.46 26.44
CA LYS A 427 12.27 8.81 26.18
C LYS A 427 11.06 9.14 27.07
N TYR A 428 10.21 8.16 27.39
CA TYR A 428 8.98 8.33 28.17
C TYR A 428 9.11 7.86 29.62
N ARG A 429 10.35 7.66 30.13
CA ARG A 429 10.62 7.16 31.48
C ARG A 429 9.92 7.94 32.59
N ASN A 430 9.80 9.27 32.47
CA ASN A 430 9.14 10.10 33.49
C ASN A 430 7.64 9.80 33.61
N VAL A 431 6.95 9.62 32.48
CA VAL A 431 5.52 9.28 32.48
C VAL A 431 5.31 7.84 32.97
N LEU A 432 6.18 6.91 32.54
CA LEU A 432 6.15 5.52 33.01
C LEU A 432 6.41 5.44 34.52
N SER A 433 7.31 6.27 35.05
CA SER A 433 7.52 6.39 36.53
C SER A 433 6.28 6.92 37.25
N LEU A 434 5.57 7.88 36.64
CA LEU A 434 4.30 8.38 37.18
C LEU A 434 3.22 7.28 37.16
N VAL A 435 3.14 6.47 36.14
CA VAL A 435 2.26 5.29 36.05
C VAL A 435 2.61 4.27 37.14
N LEU A 436 3.90 4.05 37.41
CA LEU A 436 4.37 3.18 38.51
C LEU A 436 3.92 3.69 39.86
N ILE A 437 4.10 5.00 40.13
CA ILE A 437 3.67 5.64 41.38
C ILE A 437 2.14 5.55 41.51
N ALA A 438 1.39 5.87 40.46
CA ALA A 438 -0.07 5.75 40.48
C ALA A 438 -0.51 4.29 40.74
N SER A 439 0.18 3.30 40.14
CA SER A 439 -0.07 1.90 40.38
C SER A 439 0.19 1.48 41.81
N PHE A 440 1.25 2.01 42.44
CA PHE A 440 1.55 1.76 43.87
C PHE A 440 0.40 2.24 44.76
N PHE A 441 -0.04 3.50 44.59
CA PHE A 441 -1.16 4.01 45.37
C PHE A 441 -2.49 3.32 45.08
N TYR A 442 -2.73 2.93 43.82
CA TYR A 442 -3.89 2.14 43.42
C TYR A 442 -3.92 0.79 44.19
N GLN A 443 -2.80 0.07 44.21
CA GLN A 443 -2.68 -1.20 44.94
C GLN A 443 -2.80 -1.04 46.45
N LEU A 444 -2.24 0.08 46.99
CA LEU A 444 -2.37 0.38 48.41
C LEU A 444 -3.82 0.68 48.83
N LEU A 445 -4.57 1.42 48.00
CA LEU A 445 -6.00 1.67 48.23
C LEU A 445 -6.81 0.37 48.06
N GLY A 446 -6.49 -0.47 47.11
CA GLY A 446 -7.09 -1.78 46.96
C GLY A 446 -6.90 -2.69 48.18
N LEU A 447 -5.77 -2.52 48.92
CA LEU A 447 -5.54 -3.20 50.20
C LEU A 447 -6.40 -2.66 51.35
N ALA A 448 -6.82 -1.40 51.27
CA ALA A 448 -7.63 -0.80 52.32
C ALA A 448 -8.98 -1.49 52.48
N ASN A 449 -9.62 -1.94 51.36
CA ASN A 449 -10.92 -2.59 51.38
C ASN A 449 -10.93 -3.89 52.25
N PRO A 450 -10.02 -4.91 52.04
CA PRO A 450 -9.99 -6.08 52.92
C PRO A 450 -9.72 -5.75 54.35
N LEU A 451 -8.85 -4.74 54.63
CA LEU A 451 -8.55 -4.33 56.03
C LEU A 451 -9.77 -3.70 56.73
N LEU A 452 -10.53 -2.89 55.99
CA LEU A 452 -11.76 -2.29 56.49
C LEU A 452 -12.85 -3.36 56.70
N PHE A 453 -12.97 -4.33 55.78
CA PHE A 453 -13.86 -5.52 56.00
C PHE A 453 -13.52 -6.28 57.25
N HIS A 454 -12.23 -6.47 57.53
CA HIS A 454 -11.78 -7.07 58.78
C HIS A 454 -12.32 -6.32 59.99
N GLN A 455 -12.13 -4.96 60.01
CA GLN A 455 -12.58 -4.12 61.12
C GLN A 455 -14.10 -4.09 61.25
N ILE A 456 -14.84 -4.06 60.14
CA ILE A 456 -16.32 -4.12 60.17
C ILE A 456 -16.82 -5.39 60.79
N ILE A 457 -16.24 -6.55 60.43
CA ILE A 457 -16.69 -7.82 60.97
C ILE A 457 -16.36 -7.95 62.45
N ASP A 458 -15.16 -7.59 62.87
CA ASP A 458 -14.72 -7.83 64.23
C ASP A 458 -15.17 -6.71 65.22
N GLN A 459 -15.24 -5.44 64.83
CA GLN A 459 -15.61 -4.34 65.68
C GLN A 459 -17.07 -3.95 65.59
N VAL A 460 -17.66 -3.94 64.33
CA VAL A 460 -19.05 -3.51 64.17
C VAL A 460 -19.99 -4.66 64.51
N ILE A 461 -19.83 -5.80 63.83
CA ILE A 461 -20.74 -6.97 64.01
C ILE A 461 -20.44 -7.62 65.35
N GLY A 462 -19.17 -7.82 65.71
CA GLY A 462 -18.79 -8.48 66.97
C GLY A 462 -19.13 -7.67 68.23
N LYS A 463 -19.18 -6.30 68.14
CA LYS A 463 -19.47 -5.41 69.29
C LYS A 463 -20.79 -4.62 69.16
N ASN A 464 -21.57 -4.85 68.15
CA ASN A 464 -22.86 -4.19 67.87
C ASN A 464 -22.78 -2.63 67.79
N SER A 465 -21.70 -2.08 67.15
CA SER A 465 -21.45 -0.65 67.09
C SER A 465 -21.87 -0.06 65.74
N ILE A 466 -23.06 0.56 65.68
CA ILE A 466 -23.62 1.17 64.47
C ILE A 466 -22.81 2.42 64.06
N ASP A 467 -22.38 3.26 65.05
CA ASP A 467 -21.61 4.49 64.80
C ASP A 467 -20.28 4.19 64.10
N THR A 468 -19.60 3.14 64.49
CA THR A 468 -18.38 2.66 63.83
C THR A 468 -18.66 2.20 62.40
N LEU A 469 -19.83 1.65 62.09
CA LEU A 469 -20.23 1.26 60.77
C LEU A 469 -20.30 2.47 59.81
N TYR A 470 -20.95 3.57 60.30
CA TYR A 470 -21.05 4.79 59.47
C TYR A 470 -19.68 5.41 59.15
N VAL A 471 -18.77 5.42 60.09
CA VAL A 471 -17.40 5.92 59.89
C VAL A 471 -16.61 5.05 58.91
N LEU A 472 -16.58 3.72 59.15
CA LEU A 472 -15.85 2.81 58.30
C LEU A 472 -16.47 2.74 56.89
N GLY A 473 -17.80 2.74 56.76
CA GLY A 473 -18.53 2.74 55.50
C GLY A 473 -18.24 4.01 54.67
N THR A 474 -18.25 5.18 55.33
CA THR A 474 -17.89 6.42 54.65
C THR A 474 -16.44 6.41 54.18
N PHE A 475 -15.53 5.89 54.98
CA PHE A 475 -14.12 5.77 54.61
C PHE A 475 -13.91 4.80 53.43
N MET A 476 -14.63 3.64 53.44
CA MET A 476 -14.63 2.71 52.29
C MET A 476 -15.15 3.37 51.01
N PHE A 477 -16.24 4.15 51.13
CA PHE A 477 -16.77 4.85 49.97
C PHE A 477 -15.76 5.85 49.40
N ILE A 478 -15.12 6.66 50.26
CA ILE A 478 -14.08 7.62 49.87
C ILE A 478 -12.91 6.88 49.24
N ALA A 479 -12.41 5.79 49.84
CA ALA A 479 -11.33 4.99 49.30
C ALA A 479 -11.66 4.40 47.93
N ALA A 480 -12.89 3.90 47.74
CA ALA A 480 -13.34 3.37 46.44
C ALA A 480 -13.39 4.46 45.34
N VAL A 481 -13.85 5.67 45.68
CA VAL A 481 -13.83 6.81 44.75
C VAL A 481 -12.40 7.18 44.34
N PHE A 482 -11.48 7.28 45.32
CA PHE A 482 -10.06 7.53 44.98
C PHE A 482 -9.45 6.40 44.18
N GLU A 483 -9.74 5.14 44.49
CA GLU A 483 -9.28 3.97 43.75
C GLU A 483 -9.77 4.06 42.30
N ALA A 484 -11.04 4.38 42.05
CA ALA A 484 -11.60 4.53 40.69
C ALA A 484 -10.93 5.67 39.92
N ILE A 485 -10.72 6.83 40.55
CA ILE A 485 -10.03 7.99 39.94
C ILE A 485 -8.59 7.64 39.58
N LEU A 486 -7.83 7.06 40.53
CA LEU A 486 -6.44 6.67 40.28
C LEU A 486 -6.32 5.58 39.23
N GLY A 487 -7.24 4.60 39.23
CA GLY A 487 -7.30 3.56 38.22
C GLY A 487 -7.52 4.12 36.81
N SER A 488 -8.45 5.03 36.66
CA SER A 488 -8.76 5.72 35.41
C SER A 488 -7.58 6.57 34.94
N LEU A 489 -6.97 7.38 35.86
CA LEU A 489 -5.82 8.24 35.54
C LEU A 489 -4.59 7.39 35.12
N ARG A 490 -4.31 6.32 35.86
CA ARG A 490 -3.26 5.35 35.52
C ARG A 490 -3.46 4.79 34.13
N THR A 491 -4.66 4.33 33.82
CA THR A 491 -4.97 3.74 32.51
C THR A 491 -4.84 4.78 31.40
N TYR A 492 -5.35 5.99 31.61
CA TYR A 492 -5.23 7.08 30.64
C TYR A 492 -3.76 7.41 30.33
N LEU A 493 -2.93 7.65 31.35
CA LEU A 493 -1.51 7.97 31.17
C LEU A 493 -0.76 6.84 30.48
N PHE A 494 -1.09 5.61 30.80
CA PHE A 494 -0.48 4.43 30.20
C PHE A 494 -0.83 4.30 28.73
N VAL A 495 -2.13 4.36 28.39
CA VAL A 495 -2.62 4.21 27.00
C VAL A 495 -2.13 5.36 26.12
N ASP A 496 -2.14 6.61 26.60
CA ASP A 496 -1.59 7.75 25.82
C ASP A 496 -0.10 7.57 25.55
N THR A 497 0.68 7.17 26.55
CA THR A 497 2.12 6.94 26.38
C THR A 497 2.43 5.82 25.41
N THR A 498 1.72 4.71 25.52
CA THR A 498 1.91 3.55 24.62
C THR A 498 1.49 3.84 23.20
N ASN A 499 0.41 4.59 22.98
CA ASN A 499 0.00 5.02 21.63
C ASN A 499 1.05 5.95 20.98
N ARG A 500 1.70 6.83 21.76
CA ARG A 500 2.80 7.67 21.25
C ARG A 500 4.03 6.86 20.86
N ILE A 501 4.35 5.84 21.64
CA ILE A 501 5.44 4.89 21.32
C ILE A 501 5.11 4.13 20.05
N ASP A 502 3.89 3.63 19.95
CA ASP A 502 3.42 2.88 18.77
C ASP A 502 3.50 3.71 17.48
N MET A 503 2.94 4.92 17.48
CA MET A 503 3.00 5.83 16.34
C MET A 503 4.44 6.03 15.85
N LYS A 504 5.38 6.22 16.77
CA LYS A 504 6.79 6.39 16.44
C LYS A 504 7.39 5.13 15.83
N LEU A 505 7.12 3.96 16.42
CA LEU A 505 7.65 2.69 15.96
C LEU A 505 7.07 2.29 14.60
N ALA A 506 5.76 2.48 14.40
CA ALA A 506 5.11 2.25 13.11
C ALA A 506 5.71 3.14 12.02
N SER A 507 5.86 4.46 12.30
CA SER A 507 6.49 5.39 11.36
C SER A 507 7.93 4.98 11.02
N GLN A 508 8.74 4.56 12.01
CA GLN A 508 10.11 4.10 11.78
C GLN A 508 10.16 2.81 10.94
N THR A 509 9.22 1.89 11.16
CA THR A 509 9.15 0.64 10.39
C THR A 509 8.76 0.90 8.94
N ILE A 510 7.78 1.78 8.69
CA ILE A 510 7.38 2.15 7.34
C ILE A 510 8.51 2.92 6.63
N ASP A 511 9.17 3.88 7.31
CA ASP A 511 10.34 4.58 6.75
C ASP A 511 11.44 3.59 6.37
N HIS A 512 11.75 2.63 7.24
CA HIS A 512 12.73 1.58 6.95
C HIS A 512 12.30 0.72 5.75
N LEU A 513 11.05 0.27 5.70
CA LEU A 513 10.51 -0.54 4.62
C LEU A 513 10.64 0.16 3.26
N LEU A 514 10.27 1.46 3.20
CA LEU A 514 10.33 2.24 1.95
C LEU A 514 11.77 2.51 1.48
N ARG A 515 12.76 2.38 2.36
CA ARG A 515 14.20 2.53 2.03
C ARG A 515 14.90 1.22 1.71
N LEU A 516 14.19 0.10 1.69
CA LEU A 516 14.77 -1.18 1.28
C LEU A 516 15.02 -1.22 -0.23
N PRO A 517 16.06 -1.95 -0.69
CA PRO A 517 16.38 -2.07 -2.11
C PRO A 517 15.28 -2.78 -2.90
N LEU A 518 15.10 -2.43 -4.18
CA LEU A 518 14.06 -3.01 -5.05
C LEU A 518 14.12 -4.55 -5.10
N LYS A 519 15.32 -5.12 -5.06
CA LYS A 519 15.57 -6.57 -4.98
C LYS A 519 14.82 -7.27 -3.82
N TYR A 520 14.58 -6.55 -2.72
CA TYR A 520 13.81 -7.06 -1.58
C TYR A 520 12.34 -7.28 -1.93
N PHE A 521 11.76 -6.34 -2.68
CA PHE A 521 10.34 -6.36 -3.08
C PHE A 521 10.07 -7.35 -4.22
N ASP A 522 10.99 -7.49 -5.18
CA ASP A 522 10.82 -8.40 -6.32
C ASP A 522 10.69 -9.87 -5.91
N ARG A 523 11.27 -10.23 -4.77
CA ARG A 523 11.29 -11.61 -4.26
C ARG A 523 10.12 -11.95 -3.35
N ARG A 524 9.28 -10.97 -3.00
CA ARG A 524 8.21 -11.13 -1.99
C ARG A 524 6.88 -10.59 -2.50
N PRO A 525 5.80 -11.39 -2.38
CA PRO A 525 4.45 -10.91 -2.70
C PRO A 525 4.05 -9.75 -1.78
N VAL A 526 3.35 -8.74 -2.33
CA VAL A 526 2.88 -7.57 -1.58
C VAL A 526 2.00 -7.99 -0.38
N GLY A 527 1.17 -9.03 -0.54
CA GLY A 527 0.34 -9.56 0.55
C GLY A 527 1.14 -10.11 1.73
N GLU A 528 2.32 -10.69 1.47
CA GLU A 528 3.24 -11.15 2.54
C GLU A 528 3.83 -9.96 3.29
N LEU A 529 4.25 -8.91 2.58
CA LEU A 529 4.79 -7.69 3.19
C LEU A 529 3.74 -6.97 4.03
N SER A 530 2.52 -6.83 3.51
CA SER A 530 1.39 -6.26 4.26
C SER A 530 1.08 -7.06 5.53
N SER A 531 1.07 -8.39 5.45
CA SER A 531 0.89 -9.26 6.63
C SER A 531 1.98 -9.04 7.67
N ARG A 532 3.24 -8.84 7.26
CA ARG A 532 4.36 -8.58 8.19
C ARG A 532 4.28 -7.21 8.85
N VAL A 533 3.83 -6.19 8.12
CA VAL A 533 3.58 -4.87 8.71
C VAL A 533 2.44 -4.94 9.74
N ASN A 534 1.40 -5.72 9.47
CA ASN A 534 0.31 -5.95 10.42
C ASN A 534 0.74 -6.65 11.72
N GLU A 535 1.91 -7.32 11.75
CA GLU A 535 2.47 -7.86 12.99
C GLU A 535 2.84 -6.77 14.02
N LEU A 536 3.03 -5.52 13.58
CA LEU A 536 3.17 -4.37 14.49
C LEU A 536 1.96 -4.24 15.41
N GLU A 537 0.75 -4.50 14.89
CA GLU A 537 -0.47 -4.44 15.69
C GLU A 537 -0.47 -5.50 16.82
N ASN A 538 0.02 -6.70 16.56
CA ASN A 538 0.14 -7.74 17.57
C ASN A 538 1.16 -7.34 18.66
N ILE A 539 2.29 -6.76 18.26
CA ILE A 539 3.31 -6.24 19.18
C ILE A 539 2.74 -5.09 20.00
N ARG A 540 2.00 -4.18 19.36
CA ARG A 540 1.32 -3.06 20.03
C ARG A 540 0.35 -3.59 21.07
N GLN A 541 -0.57 -4.46 20.71
CA GLN A 541 -1.57 -5.03 21.63
C GLN A 541 -0.93 -5.71 22.83
N PHE A 542 0.21 -6.38 22.65
CA PHE A 542 0.98 -6.93 23.75
C PHE A 542 1.57 -5.84 24.66
N LEU A 543 2.24 -4.84 24.10
CA LEU A 543 2.91 -3.78 24.85
C LEU A 543 1.92 -2.82 25.51
N THR A 544 0.82 -2.45 24.81
CA THR A 544 -0.18 -1.49 25.30
C THR A 544 -1.30 -2.13 26.10
N GLY A 545 -1.53 -3.44 25.92
CA GLY A 545 -2.63 -4.16 26.55
C GLY A 545 -2.34 -4.57 27.99
N THR A 546 -2.13 -5.86 28.16
CA THR A 546 -2.09 -6.49 29.49
C THR A 546 -0.68 -6.72 30.04
N ALA A 547 0.38 -6.65 29.21
CA ALA A 547 1.71 -7.07 29.64
C ALA A 547 2.27 -6.25 30.80
N LEU A 548 2.27 -4.93 30.67
CA LEU A 548 2.84 -4.08 31.71
C LEU A 548 1.98 -4.06 32.97
N THR A 549 0.65 -4.02 32.84
CA THR A 549 -0.26 -4.06 34.01
C THR A 549 -0.14 -5.37 34.75
N VAL A 550 -0.04 -6.51 34.05
CA VAL A 550 0.14 -7.82 34.68
C VAL A 550 1.50 -7.94 35.38
N VAL A 551 2.56 -7.39 34.76
CA VAL A 551 3.90 -7.36 35.41
C VAL A 551 3.86 -6.47 36.64
N LEU A 552 3.24 -5.29 36.58
CA LEU A 552 3.08 -4.42 37.74
C LEU A 552 2.27 -5.11 38.84
N ASP A 553 1.13 -5.71 38.50
CA ASP A 553 0.30 -6.42 39.46
C ASP A 553 1.06 -7.59 40.11
N ALA A 554 1.90 -8.32 39.33
CA ALA A 554 2.76 -9.36 39.86
C ALA A 554 3.85 -8.84 40.79
N VAL A 555 4.50 -7.72 40.48
CA VAL A 555 5.49 -7.08 41.36
C VAL A 555 4.84 -6.64 42.67
N PHE A 556 3.67 -6.01 42.59
CA PHE A 556 2.95 -5.58 43.81
C PHE A 556 2.32 -6.74 44.58
N SER A 557 2.15 -7.94 43.99
CA SER A 557 1.69 -9.12 44.71
C SER A 557 2.63 -9.50 45.86
N VAL A 558 3.90 -9.09 45.82
CA VAL A 558 4.87 -9.26 46.90
C VAL A 558 4.39 -8.51 48.15
N LEU A 559 3.82 -7.30 48.00
CA LEU A 559 3.26 -6.54 49.13
C LEU A 559 2.11 -7.32 49.81
N TYR A 560 1.24 -7.93 48.99
CA TYR A 560 0.14 -8.74 49.49
C TYR A 560 0.63 -9.99 50.24
N ILE A 561 1.73 -10.61 49.78
CA ILE A 561 2.35 -11.74 50.48
C ILE A 561 2.85 -11.31 51.88
N VAL A 562 3.49 -10.13 51.97
CA VAL A 562 3.93 -9.62 53.28
C VAL A 562 2.74 -9.39 54.23
N VAL A 563 1.64 -8.82 53.72
CA VAL A 563 0.44 -8.62 54.53
C VAL A 563 -0.19 -9.96 54.94
N LEU A 564 -0.24 -10.96 54.05
CA LEU A 564 -0.76 -12.30 54.43
C LEU A 564 0.12 -12.97 55.50
N LEU A 565 1.45 -12.81 55.48
CA LEU A 565 2.36 -13.33 56.48
C LEU A 565 2.10 -12.68 57.85
N LEU A 566 1.74 -11.39 57.90
CA LEU A 566 1.36 -10.70 59.13
C LEU A 566 0.03 -11.21 59.70
N TYR A 567 -0.92 -11.66 58.87
CA TYR A 567 -2.19 -12.27 59.30
C TYR A 567 -2.00 -13.70 59.84
N SER A 568 -1.34 -14.56 59.04
CA SER A 568 -1.07 -15.96 59.47
C SER A 568 -0.03 -16.59 58.56
N VAL A 569 1.12 -16.97 59.14
CA VAL A 569 2.20 -17.67 58.45
C VAL A 569 1.71 -19.04 57.96
N LYS A 570 0.94 -19.77 58.83
CA LYS A 570 0.41 -21.10 58.49
C LYS A 570 -0.49 -21.06 57.25
N LEU A 571 -1.43 -20.12 57.23
CA LEU A 571 -2.40 -19.98 56.12
C LEU A 571 -1.73 -19.49 54.84
N THR A 572 -0.72 -18.63 54.97
CA THR A 572 0.08 -18.16 53.84
C THR A 572 0.85 -19.30 53.16
N ILE A 573 1.45 -20.20 53.93
CA ILE A 573 2.11 -21.40 53.40
C ILE A 573 1.12 -22.24 52.57
N VAL A 574 -0.11 -22.46 53.10
CA VAL A 574 -1.17 -23.21 52.39
C VAL A 574 -1.50 -22.53 51.04
N THR A 575 -1.61 -21.20 51.04
CA THR A 575 -1.86 -20.45 49.79
C THR A 575 -0.70 -20.55 48.83
N LEU A 576 0.54 -20.36 49.30
CA LEU A 576 1.74 -20.42 48.46
C LEU A 576 2.02 -21.83 47.92
N LEU A 577 1.61 -22.90 48.63
CA LEU A 577 1.78 -24.29 48.16
C LEU A 577 0.99 -24.59 46.88
N THR A 578 -0.06 -23.82 46.59
CA THR A 578 -0.83 -23.99 45.34
C THR A 578 -0.11 -23.35 44.11
N ILE A 579 0.79 -22.38 44.30
CA ILE A 579 1.50 -21.68 43.23
C ILE A 579 2.37 -22.62 42.37
N PRO A 580 3.21 -23.50 42.89
CA PRO A 580 4.00 -24.45 42.11
C PRO A 580 3.15 -25.31 41.16
N VAL A 581 1.92 -25.67 41.59
CA VAL A 581 1.00 -26.48 40.78
C VAL A 581 0.51 -25.64 39.56
N PHE A 582 0.19 -24.37 39.75
CA PHE A 582 -0.15 -23.45 38.65
C PHE A 582 1.03 -23.29 37.67
N VAL A 583 2.23 -23.11 38.21
CA VAL A 583 3.45 -22.96 37.40
C VAL A 583 3.70 -24.25 36.59
N ALA A 584 3.61 -25.39 37.21
CA ALA A 584 3.76 -26.68 36.52
C ALA A 584 2.73 -26.89 35.41
N LEU A 585 1.45 -26.58 35.67
CA LEU A 585 0.40 -26.63 34.64
C LEU A 585 0.75 -25.73 33.45
N THR A 586 1.22 -24.50 33.71
CA THR A 586 1.62 -23.54 32.67
C THR A 586 2.75 -24.08 31.80
N PHE A 587 3.83 -24.60 32.43
CA PHE A 587 4.97 -25.16 31.70
C PHE A 587 4.61 -26.40 30.89
N LEU A 588 3.65 -27.19 31.35
CA LEU A 588 3.19 -28.39 30.66
C LEU A 588 2.37 -28.04 29.40
N VAL A 589 1.48 -27.05 29.51
CA VAL A 589 0.54 -26.68 28.44
C VAL A 589 1.17 -25.74 27.39
N SER A 590 2.08 -24.85 27.80
CA SER A 590 2.69 -23.85 26.94
C SER A 590 3.30 -24.39 25.64
N PRO A 591 4.12 -25.43 25.60
CA PRO A 591 4.69 -25.96 24.37
C PRO A 591 3.63 -26.55 23.42
N ILE A 592 2.54 -27.10 23.95
CA ILE A 592 1.45 -27.65 23.15
C ILE A 592 0.71 -26.51 22.45
N VAL A 593 0.31 -25.49 23.22
CA VAL A 593 -0.38 -24.31 22.67
C VAL A 593 0.49 -23.61 21.65
N ARG A 594 1.78 -23.41 21.92
CA ARG A 594 2.74 -22.82 20.97
C ARG A 594 2.79 -23.56 19.64
N ARG A 595 2.84 -24.90 19.67
CA ARG A 595 2.85 -25.73 18.45
C ARG A 595 1.54 -25.55 17.65
N GLN A 596 0.39 -25.55 18.36
CA GLN A 596 -0.92 -25.37 17.74
C GLN A 596 -1.11 -23.97 17.14
N LEU A 597 -0.66 -22.92 17.84
CA LEU A 597 -0.70 -21.55 17.35
C LEU A 597 0.12 -21.37 16.07
N ARG A 598 1.32 -21.98 16.00
CA ARG A 598 2.13 -21.98 14.78
C ARG A 598 1.41 -22.67 13.62
N ALA A 599 0.85 -23.85 13.85
CA ALA A 599 0.08 -24.57 12.82
C ALA A 599 -1.13 -23.76 12.35
N LYS A 600 -1.89 -23.16 13.27
CA LYS A 600 -3.01 -22.26 12.95
C LYS A 600 -2.57 -21.06 12.11
N ALA A 601 -1.46 -20.40 12.48
CA ALA A 601 -0.93 -19.25 11.76
C ALA A 601 -0.48 -19.61 10.33
N GLU A 602 0.14 -20.77 10.14
CA GLU A 602 0.54 -21.29 8.84
C GLU A 602 -0.68 -21.56 7.94
N ARG A 603 -1.73 -22.25 8.48
CA ARG A 603 -2.99 -22.48 7.75
C ARG A 603 -3.74 -21.20 7.42
N ASN A 604 -3.71 -20.20 8.30
CA ASN A 604 -4.27 -18.88 8.01
C ASN A 604 -3.56 -18.22 6.84
N ALA A 605 -2.23 -18.23 6.84
CA ALA A 605 -1.42 -17.67 5.75
C ALA A 605 -1.71 -18.36 4.41
N GLU A 606 -1.80 -19.71 4.36
CA GLU A 606 -2.19 -20.47 3.18
C GLU A 606 -3.57 -20.09 2.66
N THR A 607 -4.54 -19.89 3.58
CA THR A 607 -5.93 -19.56 3.24
C THR A 607 -6.03 -18.15 2.69
N GLN A 608 -5.38 -17.18 3.34
CA GLN A 608 -5.34 -15.78 2.92
C GLN A 608 -4.61 -15.60 1.58
N SER A 609 -3.46 -16.26 1.41
CA SER A 609 -2.70 -16.21 0.15
C SER A 609 -3.55 -16.72 -1.02
N PHE A 610 -4.27 -17.83 -0.84
CA PHE A 610 -5.15 -18.36 -1.88
C PHE A 610 -6.34 -17.41 -2.19
N LEU A 611 -6.91 -16.79 -1.15
CA LEU A 611 -8.01 -15.83 -1.34
C LEU A 611 -7.53 -14.62 -2.15
N VAL A 612 -6.38 -14.05 -1.80
CA VAL A 612 -5.77 -12.92 -2.52
C VAL A 612 -5.46 -13.32 -3.98
N GLU A 613 -4.91 -14.51 -4.20
CA GLU A 613 -4.65 -15.04 -5.55
C GLU A 613 -5.95 -15.15 -6.36
N ALA A 614 -7.00 -15.75 -5.80
CA ALA A 614 -8.29 -15.93 -6.45
C ALA A 614 -8.98 -14.59 -6.77
N LEU A 615 -8.93 -13.62 -5.86
CA LEU A 615 -9.51 -12.29 -6.06
C LEU A 615 -8.70 -11.45 -7.05
N SER A 616 -7.38 -11.53 -7.00
CA SER A 616 -6.50 -10.86 -7.98
C SER A 616 -6.69 -11.44 -9.39
N GLY A 617 -6.96 -12.74 -9.49
CA GLY A 617 -7.26 -13.44 -10.74
C GLY A 617 -8.75 -13.60 -11.03
N VAL A 618 -9.63 -12.76 -10.44
CA VAL A 618 -11.10 -12.97 -10.52
C VAL A 618 -11.63 -12.97 -11.95
N GLN A 619 -11.02 -12.18 -12.84
CA GLN A 619 -11.35 -12.18 -14.25
C GLN A 619 -11.12 -13.57 -14.89
N THR A 620 -9.98 -14.20 -14.59
CA THR A 620 -9.69 -15.57 -15.05
C THR A 620 -10.65 -16.59 -14.45
N VAL A 621 -10.95 -16.46 -13.14
CA VAL A 621 -11.92 -17.34 -12.45
C VAL A 621 -13.28 -17.26 -13.15
N LYS A 622 -13.74 -16.05 -13.49
CA LYS A 622 -14.99 -15.79 -14.20
C LYS A 622 -14.93 -16.29 -15.65
N ALA A 623 -13.88 -15.93 -16.39
CA ALA A 623 -13.74 -16.30 -17.80
C ALA A 623 -13.66 -17.83 -18.01
N GLN A 624 -13.07 -18.56 -17.07
CA GLN A 624 -12.94 -20.01 -17.11
C GLN A 624 -14.09 -20.75 -16.40
N ASN A 625 -15.07 -20.05 -15.81
CA ASN A 625 -16.22 -20.61 -15.10
C ASN A 625 -15.81 -21.63 -14.00
N ILE A 626 -14.76 -21.26 -13.22
CA ILE A 626 -14.18 -22.15 -12.17
C ILE A 626 -14.52 -21.69 -10.75
N GLU A 627 -15.55 -20.88 -10.55
CA GLU A 627 -15.93 -20.32 -9.24
C GLU A 627 -16.20 -21.43 -8.21
N LEU A 628 -16.90 -22.47 -8.59
CA LEU A 628 -17.21 -23.58 -7.70
C LEU A 628 -15.94 -24.33 -7.25
N ASN A 629 -15.03 -24.59 -8.19
CA ASN A 629 -13.75 -25.25 -7.88
C ASN A 629 -12.87 -24.37 -6.99
N THR A 630 -12.80 -23.08 -7.28
CA THR A 630 -12.06 -22.09 -6.48
C THR A 630 -12.64 -21.99 -5.07
N ARG A 631 -13.98 -21.95 -4.94
CA ARG A 631 -14.67 -21.98 -3.63
C ARG A 631 -14.35 -23.24 -2.84
N TRP A 632 -14.39 -24.42 -3.46
CA TRP A 632 -14.09 -25.68 -2.78
C TRP A 632 -12.64 -25.76 -2.33
N LYS A 633 -11.71 -25.31 -3.15
CA LYS A 633 -10.29 -25.22 -2.79
C LYS A 633 -10.07 -24.30 -1.59
N TRP A 634 -10.71 -23.13 -1.58
CA TRP A 634 -10.66 -22.21 -0.43
C TRP A 634 -11.32 -22.85 0.80
N GLN A 635 -12.50 -23.42 0.66
CA GLN A 635 -13.24 -24.06 1.75
C GLN A 635 -12.42 -25.19 2.39
N SER A 636 -11.73 -26.00 1.59
CA SER A 636 -10.84 -27.05 2.11
C SER A 636 -9.68 -26.51 2.94
N ARG A 637 -9.07 -25.39 2.51
CA ARG A 637 -8.00 -24.72 3.28
C ARG A 637 -8.55 -24.09 4.55
N TYR A 638 -9.66 -23.37 4.43
CA TYR A 638 -10.33 -22.74 5.55
C TYR A 638 -10.78 -23.75 6.61
N ALA A 639 -11.31 -24.91 6.20
CA ALA A 639 -11.69 -25.97 7.12
C ALA A 639 -10.50 -26.49 7.95
N ARG A 640 -9.31 -26.61 7.35
CA ARG A 640 -8.07 -26.96 8.06
C ARG A 640 -7.66 -25.87 9.07
N TYR A 641 -7.71 -24.59 8.67
CA TYR A 641 -7.48 -23.47 9.57
C TYR A 641 -8.43 -23.49 10.78
N VAL A 642 -9.73 -23.67 10.53
CA VAL A 642 -10.76 -23.75 11.59
C VAL A 642 -10.52 -24.95 12.50
N SER A 643 -10.16 -26.12 11.93
CA SER A 643 -9.86 -27.33 12.71
C SER A 643 -8.67 -27.14 13.65
N ASP A 644 -7.57 -26.53 13.16
CA ASP A 644 -6.39 -26.27 14.00
C ASP A 644 -6.67 -25.14 15.01
N GLY A 645 -7.49 -24.16 14.64
CA GLY A 645 -8.03 -23.15 15.56
C GLY A 645 -8.87 -23.79 16.68
N PHE A 646 -9.76 -24.69 16.34
CA PHE A 646 -10.58 -25.44 17.32
C PHE A 646 -9.72 -26.23 18.33
N LYS A 647 -8.67 -26.94 17.85
CA LYS A 647 -7.73 -27.63 18.74
C LYS A 647 -7.07 -26.68 19.73
N THR A 648 -6.67 -25.48 19.23
CA THR A 648 -6.06 -24.47 20.09
C THR A 648 -7.03 -23.97 21.16
N VAL A 649 -8.27 -23.67 20.76
CA VAL A 649 -9.33 -23.23 21.69
C VAL A 649 -9.62 -24.31 22.75
N ILE A 650 -9.78 -25.56 22.35
CA ILE A 650 -10.02 -26.66 23.30
C ILE A 650 -8.86 -26.78 24.29
N THR A 651 -7.61 -26.80 23.82
CA THR A 651 -6.43 -26.89 24.69
C THR A 651 -6.36 -25.74 25.68
N SER A 652 -6.54 -24.50 25.21
CA SER A 652 -6.49 -23.30 26.05
C SER A 652 -7.66 -23.22 27.03
N THR A 653 -8.88 -23.61 26.62
CA THR A 653 -10.05 -23.65 27.49
C THR A 653 -9.91 -24.72 28.55
N THR A 654 -9.39 -25.92 28.21
CA THR A 654 -9.12 -26.97 29.16
C THR A 654 -8.09 -26.54 30.20
N ALA A 655 -7.01 -25.89 29.76
CA ALA A 655 -5.98 -25.33 30.65
C ALA A 655 -6.55 -24.24 31.58
N SER A 656 -7.39 -23.35 31.04
CA SER A 656 -8.06 -22.29 31.79
C SER A 656 -9.02 -22.89 32.83
N SER A 657 -9.78 -23.91 32.45
CA SER A 657 -10.70 -24.65 33.37
C SER A 657 -9.94 -25.37 34.48
N ALA A 658 -8.82 -26.02 34.16
CA ALA A 658 -7.94 -26.62 35.15
C ALA A 658 -7.37 -25.58 36.13
N SER A 659 -6.92 -24.45 35.62
CA SER A 659 -6.47 -23.31 36.43
C SER A 659 -7.59 -22.76 37.31
N GLY A 660 -8.81 -22.62 36.77
CA GLY A 660 -9.99 -22.19 37.52
C GLY A 660 -10.36 -23.18 38.63
N PHE A 661 -10.25 -24.48 38.37
CA PHE A 661 -10.44 -25.50 39.37
C PHE A 661 -9.40 -25.41 40.50
N LEU A 662 -8.11 -25.27 40.17
CA LEU A 662 -7.04 -25.09 41.15
C LEU A 662 -7.25 -23.82 42.00
N ASN A 663 -7.72 -22.72 41.41
CA ASN A 663 -8.07 -21.51 42.15
C ASN A 663 -9.22 -21.74 43.13
N LYS A 664 -10.27 -22.45 42.72
CA LYS A 664 -11.38 -22.81 43.61
C LYS A 664 -10.93 -23.75 44.72
N LEU A 665 -10.06 -24.72 44.41
CA LEU A 665 -9.48 -25.62 45.40
C LEU A 665 -8.61 -24.86 46.41
N SER A 666 -7.75 -23.94 45.94
CA SER A 666 -6.96 -23.08 46.81
C SER A 666 -7.85 -22.26 47.75
N ALA A 667 -8.95 -21.70 47.23
CA ALA A 667 -9.93 -20.94 48.01
C ALA A 667 -10.60 -21.84 49.10
N LEU A 668 -10.97 -23.05 48.74
CA LEU A 668 -11.57 -24.00 49.68
C LEU A 668 -10.58 -24.38 50.79
N LEU A 669 -9.33 -24.68 50.44
CA LEU A 669 -8.27 -24.98 51.41
C LEU A 669 -8.03 -23.80 52.38
N VAL A 670 -8.00 -22.55 51.89
CA VAL A 670 -7.88 -21.36 52.73
C VAL A 670 -9.05 -21.22 53.69
N ILE A 671 -10.29 -21.45 53.22
CA ILE A 671 -11.48 -21.34 54.07
C ILE A 671 -11.51 -22.47 55.10
N CYS A 672 -11.30 -23.76 54.71
CA CYS A 672 -11.34 -24.88 55.63
C CYS A 672 -10.23 -24.82 56.69
N PHE A 673 -9.00 -24.54 56.27
CA PHE A 673 -7.86 -24.44 57.21
C PHE A 673 -7.98 -23.18 58.07
N GLY A 674 -8.42 -22.06 57.48
CA GLY A 674 -8.67 -20.83 58.22
C GLY A 674 -9.81 -20.94 59.21
N ALA A 675 -10.91 -21.64 58.90
CA ALA A 675 -11.99 -21.92 59.85
C ALA A 675 -11.47 -22.76 61.06
N PHE A 676 -10.60 -23.74 60.80
CA PHE A 676 -9.94 -24.47 61.86
C PHE A 676 -9.10 -23.53 62.80
N LEU A 677 -8.35 -22.58 62.23
CA LEU A 677 -7.59 -21.60 63.02
C LEU A 677 -8.51 -20.66 63.81
N VAL A 678 -9.65 -20.27 63.25
CA VAL A 678 -10.66 -19.45 63.99
C VAL A 678 -11.28 -20.22 65.13
N LEU A 679 -11.64 -21.50 64.95
CA LEU A 679 -12.18 -22.36 66.02
C LEU A 679 -11.15 -22.57 67.17
N ASN A 680 -9.86 -22.58 66.83
CA ASN A 680 -8.78 -22.69 67.81
C ASN A 680 -8.41 -21.33 68.47
N GLY A 681 -9.06 -20.21 68.08
CA GLY A 681 -8.79 -18.88 68.62
C GLY A 681 -7.47 -18.23 68.14
N GLU A 682 -6.80 -18.82 67.12
CA GLU A 682 -5.56 -18.28 66.51
C GLU A 682 -5.82 -17.13 65.53
N MET A 683 -7.07 -16.96 65.11
CA MET A 683 -7.47 -15.95 64.12
C MET A 683 -8.92 -15.50 64.35
N THR A 684 -9.25 -14.24 64.04
CA THR A 684 -10.63 -13.76 64.06
C THR A 684 -11.38 -14.10 62.73
N LEU A 685 -12.70 -14.08 62.80
CA LEU A 685 -13.54 -14.30 61.60
C LEU A 685 -13.29 -13.21 60.54
N GLY A 686 -13.19 -11.94 60.96
CA GLY A 686 -12.85 -10.82 60.11
C GLY A 686 -11.48 -10.97 59.46
N GLY A 687 -10.51 -11.48 60.25
CA GLY A 687 -9.16 -11.79 59.74
C GLY A 687 -9.15 -12.88 58.67
N LEU A 688 -9.96 -13.92 58.83
CA LEU A 688 -10.11 -14.98 57.83
C LEU A 688 -10.72 -14.45 56.51
N ILE A 689 -11.75 -13.59 56.60
CA ILE A 689 -12.37 -13.03 55.42
C ILE A 689 -11.42 -12.08 54.70
N ALA A 690 -10.72 -11.19 55.41
CA ALA A 690 -9.70 -10.32 54.86
C ALA A 690 -8.59 -11.10 54.19
N PHE A 691 -8.06 -12.15 54.86
CA PHE A 691 -7.06 -13.06 54.31
C PHE A 691 -7.54 -13.69 52.99
N ARG A 692 -8.80 -14.17 52.93
CA ARG A 692 -9.40 -14.78 51.72
C ARG A 692 -9.48 -13.79 50.57
N ILE A 693 -9.85 -12.51 50.85
CA ILE A 693 -9.89 -11.45 49.81
C ILE A 693 -8.47 -11.17 49.30
N ILE A 694 -7.50 -10.94 50.21
CA ILE A 694 -6.12 -10.62 49.88
C ILE A 694 -5.44 -11.77 49.12
N SER A 695 -5.72 -13.03 49.47
CA SER A 695 -5.19 -14.22 48.78
C SER A 695 -5.63 -14.25 47.32
N GLY A 696 -6.84 -13.74 47.02
CA GLY A 696 -7.32 -13.55 45.63
C GLY A 696 -6.47 -12.56 44.82
N TYR A 697 -5.98 -11.49 45.45
CA TYR A 697 -5.11 -10.51 44.80
C TYR A 697 -3.71 -11.04 44.46
N ILE A 698 -3.28 -12.16 45.03
CA ILE A 698 -2.04 -12.85 44.64
C ILE A 698 -2.33 -13.85 43.51
N THR A 699 -3.42 -14.63 43.64
CA THR A 699 -3.72 -15.72 42.72
C THR A 699 -4.14 -15.19 41.34
N GLN A 700 -4.90 -14.10 41.26
CA GLN A 700 -5.39 -13.53 40.00
C GLN A 700 -4.25 -13.04 39.05
N PRO A 701 -3.26 -12.24 39.51
CA PRO A 701 -2.12 -11.89 38.68
C PRO A 701 -1.31 -13.10 38.19
N LEU A 702 -1.17 -14.12 38.99
CA LEU A 702 -0.46 -15.36 38.59
C LEU A 702 -1.19 -16.08 37.45
N LEU A 703 -2.53 -16.15 37.50
CA LEU A 703 -3.32 -16.67 36.39
C LEU A 703 -3.17 -15.84 35.12
N ARG A 704 -3.14 -14.53 35.24
CA ARG A 704 -2.88 -13.60 34.12
C ARG A 704 -1.46 -13.73 33.56
N LEU A 705 -0.45 -14.02 34.38
CA LEU A 705 0.91 -14.31 33.92
C LEU A 705 0.96 -15.53 32.99
N THR A 706 0.12 -16.55 33.22
CA THR A 706 0.01 -17.69 32.30
C THR A 706 -0.46 -17.23 30.90
N GLN A 707 -1.48 -16.36 30.87
CA GLN A 707 -2.02 -15.81 29.64
C GLN A 707 -1.03 -14.83 28.99
N LEU A 708 -0.34 -14.04 29.82
CA LEU A 708 0.74 -13.16 29.37
C LEU A 708 1.88 -13.94 28.70
N TRP A 709 2.23 -15.12 29.24
CA TRP A 709 3.25 -15.97 28.63
C TRP A 709 2.84 -16.47 27.24
N GLN A 710 1.56 -16.81 27.02
CA GLN A 710 1.02 -17.16 25.70
C GLN A 710 1.10 -15.97 24.74
N ASN A 711 0.63 -14.79 25.15
CA ASN A 711 0.70 -13.57 24.35
C ASN A 711 2.17 -13.19 24.05
N PHE A 712 3.09 -13.39 25.01
CA PHE A 712 4.51 -13.22 24.76
C PHE A 712 5.07 -14.14 23.68
N GLN A 713 4.62 -15.39 23.63
CA GLN A 713 5.02 -16.33 22.58
C GLN A 713 4.52 -15.89 21.19
N GLU A 714 3.29 -15.38 21.11
CA GLU A 714 2.75 -14.82 19.86
C GLU A 714 3.52 -13.57 19.43
N THR A 715 3.76 -12.65 20.37
CA THR A 715 4.54 -11.44 20.13
C THR A 715 5.98 -11.75 19.75
N ALA A 716 6.61 -12.75 20.35
CA ALA A 716 7.94 -13.19 19.96
C ALA A 716 7.99 -13.69 18.50
N LEU A 717 6.93 -14.37 18.04
CA LEU A 717 6.80 -14.75 16.63
C LEU A 717 6.57 -13.54 15.73
N SER A 718 5.75 -12.57 16.15
CA SER A 718 5.55 -11.30 15.42
C SER A 718 6.85 -10.50 15.31
N LEU A 719 7.65 -10.43 16.40
CA LEU A 719 8.99 -9.83 16.38
C LEU A 719 9.93 -10.55 15.40
N GLU A 720 9.91 -11.87 15.36
CA GLU A 720 10.72 -12.66 14.42
C GLU A 720 10.34 -12.38 12.96
N ARG A 721 9.05 -12.19 12.66
CA ARG A 721 8.57 -11.85 11.32
C ARG A 721 8.91 -10.41 10.93
N LEU A 722 8.78 -9.47 11.86
CA LEU A 722 9.11 -8.08 11.63
C LEU A 722 10.62 -7.87 11.47
N SER A 723 11.44 -8.68 12.18
CA SER A 723 12.91 -8.61 12.06
C SER A 723 13.40 -8.88 10.64
N ASP A 724 12.63 -9.59 9.80
CA ASP A 724 12.98 -9.80 8.39
C ASP A 724 12.94 -8.50 7.57
N ILE A 725 12.13 -7.52 8.00
CA ILE A 725 12.10 -6.19 7.42
C ILE A 725 13.24 -5.33 8.00
N ILE A 726 13.32 -5.26 9.33
CA ILE A 726 14.21 -4.33 10.06
C ILE A 726 15.69 -4.72 9.97
N ASP A 727 15.98 -6.04 9.98
CA ASP A 727 17.36 -6.54 9.89
C ASP A 727 17.94 -6.42 8.46
N HIS A 728 17.10 -6.21 7.44
CA HIS A 728 17.59 -6.05 6.08
C HIS A 728 18.18 -4.65 5.89
N PRO A 729 19.41 -4.53 5.32
CA PRO A 729 20.06 -3.24 5.14
C PRO A 729 19.26 -2.34 4.18
N GLN A 730 19.23 -1.06 4.47
CA GLN A 730 18.61 -0.05 3.62
C GLN A 730 19.44 0.13 2.33
N GLU A 731 18.80 0.61 1.29
CA GLU A 731 19.43 0.88 -0.01
C GLU A 731 20.58 1.91 0.11
N GLN A 732 20.47 2.81 1.08
CA GLN A 732 21.52 3.75 1.45
C GLN A 732 21.67 3.75 2.98
N GLU A 733 22.80 3.24 3.48
CA GLU A 733 23.13 3.27 4.90
C GLU A 733 23.46 4.68 5.38
N ALA A 734 23.37 4.92 6.71
CA ALA A 734 23.60 6.23 7.30
C ALA A 734 25.02 6.76 7.01
N GLU A 735 26.01 5.86 6.88
CA GLU A 735 27.39 6.21 6.53
C GLU A 735 27.53 6.67 5.08
N GLN A 736 26.72 6.17 4.17
CA GLN A 736 26.70 6.58 2.76
C GLN A 736 25.95 7.92 2.55
N ARG A 737 25.26 8.45 3.55
CA ARG A 737 24.65 9.80 3.48
C ARG A 737 25.68 10.92 3.41
N SER A 738 26.95 10.64 3.65
CA SER A 738 28.08 11.55 3.43
C SER A 738 28.61 11.53 2.00
N GLN A 739 27.99 10.77 1.08
CA GLN A 739 28.35 10.77 -0.34
C GLN A 739 28.04 12.14 -0.98
N ILE A 740 28.81 12.48 -2.00
CA ILE A 740 28.68 13.77 -2.69
C ILE A 740 27.32 13.83 -3.41
N PRO A 741 26.51 14.88 -3.23
CA PRO A 741 25.31 15.07 -4.04
C PRO A 741 25.66 15.06 -5.52
N MET A 742 24.84 14.43 -6.36
CA MET A 742 25.03 14.41 -7.80
C MET A 742 24.95 15.86 -8.33
N PRO A 743 26.02 16.38 -8.96
CA PRO A 743 25.96 17.69 -9.61
C PRO A 743 24.86 17.75 -10.65
N GLU A 744 24.53 18.97 -11.14
CA GLU A 744 23.54 19.13 -12.20
C GLU A 744 23.96 18.33 -13.45
N VAL A 745 23.12 17.37 -13.85
CA VAL A 745 23.42 16.41 -14.91
C VAL A 745 23.38 17.11 -16.26
N VAL A 746 24.47 16.97 -17.03
CA VAL A 746 24.53 17.39 -18.45
C VAL A 746 23.99 16.29 -19.35
N GLY A 747 24.29 15.01 -19.01
CA GLY A 747 23.68 13.86 -19.63
C GLY A 747 24.63 12.94 -20.41
N GLN A 748 25.96 13.07 -20.27
CA GLN A 748 26.89 12.09 -20.82
C GLN A 748 26.79 10.79 -19.97
N VAL A 749 26.67 9.63 -20.61
CA VAL A 749 26.55 8.34 -19.92
C VAL A 749 27.57 7.36 -20.46
N ARG A 750 28.32 6.70 -19.55
CA ARG A 750 29.32 5.70 -19.91
C ARG A 750 29.12 4.43 -19.07
N TYR A 751 29.03 3.29 -19.74
CA TYR A 751 29.06 1.96 -19.16
C TYR A 751 30.45 1.37 -19.39
N GLU A 752 31.14 0.97 -18.32
CA GLU A 752 32.48 0.38 -18.38
C GLU A 752 32.47 -1.06 -17.86
N ASN A 753 32.57 -2.03 -18.74
CA ASN A 753 32.66 -3.47 -18.46
C ASN A 753 31.52 -4.00 -17.59
N ILE A 754 30.29 -3.52 -17.82
CA ILE A 754 29.13 -3.89 -17.01
C ILE A 754 28.69 -5.31 -17.28
N SER A 755 28.65 -6.10 -16.20
CA SER A 755 27.99 -7.40 -16.20
C SER A 755 26.99 -7.45 -15.03
N PHE A 756 25.80 -8.05 -15.28
CA PHE A 756 24.74 -8.10 -14.30
C PHE A 756 23.92 -9.40 -14.40
N ARG A 757 23.52 -9.92 -13.21
CA ARG A 757 22.54 -11.01 -13.03
C ARG A 757 21.64 -10.74 -11.83
N PHE A 758 20.39 -11.19 -11.85
CA PHE A 758 19.44 -10.98 -10.74
C PHE A 758 19.69 -11.87 -9.51
N GLY A 759 20.42 -12.94 -9.63
CA GLY A 759 20.73 -13.87 -8.54
C GLY A 759 22.15 -14.43 -8.65
N ALA A 760 22.64 -15.00 -7.57
CA ALA A 760 24.03 -15.50 -7.51
C ALA A 760 24.33 -16.62 -8.52
N SER A 761 23.32 -17.45 -8.84
CA SER A 761 23.46 -18.62 -9.73
C SER A 761 22.67 -18.51 -11.04
N GLY A 762 22.04 -17.33 -11.32
CA GLY A 762 21.27 -17.12 -12.55
C GLY A 762 22.14 -16.83 -13.77
N PRO A 763 21.59 -16.92 -14.99
CA PRO A 763 22.28 -16.51 -16.21
C PRO A 763 22.60 -15.02 -16.19
N LEU A 764 23.70 -14.61 -16.83
CA LEU A 764 24.02 -13.21 -17.03
C LEU A 764 22.90 -12.57 -17.90
N GLN A 765 22.33 -11.49 -17.37
CA GLN A 765 21.33 -10.67 -18.09
C GLN A 765 22.03 -9.58 -18.92
N LEU A 766 23.21 -9.14 -18.47
CA LEU A 766 24.09 -8.23 -19.20
C LEU A 766 25.49 -8.82 -19.11
N ALA A 767 26.18 -8.87 -20.24
CA ALA A 767 27.52 -9.44 -20.36
C ALA A 767 28.45 -8.40 -20.99
N ASN A 768 29.39 -7.90 -20.19
CA ASN A 768 30.49 -7.04 -20.60
C ASN A 768 30.05 -5.83 -21.48
N ILE A 769 29.04 -5.11 -21.06
CA ILE A 769 28.60 -3.90 -21.75
C ILE A 769 29.62 -2.78 -21.57
N ASN A 770 30.18 -2.32 -22.69
CA ASN A 770 31.12 -1.22 -22.73
C ASN A 770 30.72 -0.24 -23.84
N ILE A 771 30.16 0.91 -23.44
CA ILE A 771 29.59 1.90 -24.36
C ILE A 771 29.50 3.29 -23.73
N GLU A 772 29.63 4.31 -24.58
CA GLU A 772 29.53 5.72 -24.23
C GLU A 772 28.49 6.43 -25.09
N PHE A 773 27.74 7.35 -24.46
CA PHE A 773 26.74 8.21 -25.05
C PHE A 773 27.05 9.65 -24.72
N ASP A 774 26.96 10.51 -25.71
CA ASP A 774 27.16 11.95 -25.53
C ASP A 774 25.89 12.60 -24.95
N ALA A 775 26.08 13.72 -24.28
CA ALA A 775 24.96 14.52 -23.75
C ALA A 775 24.04 15.00 -24.87
N GLY A 776 22.74 14.97 -24.63
CA GLY A 776 21.73 15.49 -25.56
C GLY A 776 21.35 14.55 -26.71
N GLN A 777 21.84 13.30 -26.72
CA GLN A 777 21.50 12.29 -27.74
C GLN A 777 20.14 11.61 -27.45
N PHE A 778 19.40 11.33 -28.52
CA PHE A 778 18.22 10.46 -28.49
C PHE A 778 18.61 9.03 -28.92
N ILE A 779 18.66 8.10 -27.97
CA ILE A 779 19.15 6.73 -28.13
C ILE A 779 17.97 5.76 -28.16
N GLY A 780 17.79 5.06 -29.28
CA GLY A 780 16.85 3.96 -29.39
C GLY A 780 17.47 2.64 -28.92
N ILE A 781 16.73 1.83 -28.15
CA ILE A 781 17.20 0.50 -27.72
C ILE A 781 16.18 -0.54 -28.17
N VAL A 782 16.62 -1.47 -28.99
CA VAL A 782 15.78 -2.51 -29.61
C VAL A 782 16.37 -3.90 -29.38
N GLY A 783 15.56 -4.91 -29.52
CA GLY A 783 15.95 -6.32 -29.39
C GLY A 783 14.78 -7.20 -28.95
N GLN A 784 14.95 -8.50 -28.97
CA GLN A 784 13.92 -9.46 -28.56
C GLN A 784 13.59 -9.31 -27.07
N SER A 785 12.42 -9.80 -26.66
CA SER A 785 12.06 -9.89 -25.24
C SER A 785 13.12 -10.73 -24.51
N GLY A 786 13.54 -10.26 -23.30
CA GLY A 786 14.60 -10.91 -22.53
C GLY A 786 16.04 -10.62 -22.99
N SER A 787 16.27 -9.72 -23.96
CA SER A 787 17.63 -9.37 -24.42
C SER A 787 18.44 -8.47 -23.46
N GLY A 788 17.83 -8.01 -22.35
CA GLY A 788 18.50 -7.18 -21.33
C GLY A 788 18.25 -5.68 -21.40
N LYS A 789 17.39 -5.18 -22.33
CA LYS A 789 17.09 -3.74 -22.53
C LYS A 789 16.68 -3.01 -21.24
N SER A 790 15.56 -3.44 -20.66
CA SER A 790 15.04 -2.84 -19.42
C SER A 790 15.99 -3.03 -18.24
N THR A 791 16.73 -4.14 -18.21
CA THR A 791 17.75 -4.39 -17.17
C THR A 791 18.88 -3.37 -17.24
N MET A 792 19.40 -3.08 -18.46
CA MET A 792 20.45 -2.07 -18.65
C MET A 792 19.99 -0.70 -18.15
N MET A 793 18.74 -0.31 -18.43
CA MET A 793 18.18 0.98 -18.00
C MET A 793 17.88 1.04 -16.51
N LYS A 794 17.53 -0.07 -15.85
CA LYS A 794 17.34 -0.14 -14.39
C LYS A 794 18.62 0.06 -13.58
N LEU A 795 19.79 -0.17 -14.17
CA LEU A 795 21.09 0.09 -13.53
C LEU A 795 21.42 1.60 -13.46
N LEU A 796 20.95 2.38 -14.42
CA LEU A 796 21.30 3.81 -14.51
C LEU A 796 20.79 4.64 -13.32
N PRO A 797 19.55 4.50 -12.83
CA PRO A 797 19.06 5.14 -11.60
C PRO A 797 19.43 4.36 -10.33
N ARG A 798 20.34 3.38 -10.43
CA ARG A 798 20.73 2.50 -9.32
C ARG A 798 19.54 1.79 -8.65
N LEU A 799 18.53 1.34 -9.43
CA LEU A 799 17.50 0.42 -8.90
C LEU A 799 18.12 -0.96 -8.60
N TYR A 800 19.21 -1.29 -9.31
CA TYR A 800 20.09 -2.42 -9.05
C TYR A 800 21.54 -1.97 -9.22
N ASN A 801 22.44 -2.61 -8.50
CA ASN A 801 23.87 -2.42 -8.66
C ASN A 801 24.45 -3.48 -9.61
N PRO A 802 25.39 -3.15 -10.52
CA PRO A 802 26.04 -4.12 -11.37
C PRO A 802 26.90 -5.10 -10.53
N ASN A 803 27.08 -6.33 -11.02
CA ASN A 803 27.94 -7.32 -10.36
C ASN A 803 29.44 -7.01 -10.63
N SER A 804 29.77 -6.47 -11.81
CA SER A 804 31.09 -6.00 -12.18
C SER A 804 31.00 -4.80 -13.09
N GLY A 805 32.06 -4.00 -13.15
CA GLY A 805 32.17 -2.77 -13.92
C GLY A 805 31.60 -1.57 -13.15
N ARG A 806 31.53 -0.41 -13.81
CA ARG A 806 30.98 0.84 -13.24
C ARG A 806 30.23 1.64 -14.30
N ILE A 807 29.28 2.44 -13.85
CA ILE A 807 28.49 3.36 -14.68
C ILE A 807 28.86 4.78 -14.26
N LEU A 808 29.17 5.61 -15.25
CA LEU A 808 29.46 7.01 -15.03
C LEU A 808 28.39 7.87 -15.71
N ILE A 809 27.96 8.91 -15.03
CA ILE A 809 27.17 10.02 -15.58
C ILE A 809 28.01 11.28 -15.42
N ASP A 810 28.30 11.98 -16.52
CA ASP A 810 29.15 13.18 -16.57
C ASP A 810 30.53 12.95 -15.85
N ASN A 811 31.11 11.75 -16.06
CA ASN A 811 32.35 11.28 -15.41
C ASN A 811 32.25 11.00 -13.89
N TYR A 812 31.07 11.13 -13.27
CA TYR A 812 30.85 10.73 -11.88
C TYR A 812 30.38 9.29 -11.81
N ASP A 813 31.07 8.48 -11.01
CA ASP A 813 30.65 7.10 -10.71
C ASP A 813 29.36 7.13 -9.88
N ILE A 814 28.24 6.62 -10.46
CA ILE A 814 26.95 6.63 -9.80
C ILE A 814 26.90 5.84 -8.49
N SER A 815 27.84 4.91 -8.28
CA SER A 815 27.94 4.15 -7.03
C SER A 815 28.46 5.00 -5.85
N LYS A 816 29.11 6.12 -6.13
CA LYS A 816 29.77 6.99 -5.15
C LYS A 816 29.01 8.30 -4.88
N VAL A 817 27.91 8.55 -5.60
CA VAL A 817 27.07 9.74 -5.40
C VAL A 817 25.85 9.40 -4.55
N GLU A 818 25.28 10.43 -3.93
CA GLU A 818 24.05 10.30 -3.15
C GLU A 818 22.89 9.83 -4.05
N LEU A 819 22.22 8.77 -3.62
CA LEU A 819 21.20 8.10 -4.42
C LEU A 819 19.99 8.99 -4.72
N TYR A 820 19.59 9.80 -3.73
CA TYR A 820 18.41 10.65 -3.86
C TYR A 820 18.62 11.78 -4.87
N SER A 821 19.75 12.46 -4.81
CA SER A 821 20.12 13.52 -5.76
C SER A 821 20.30 12.97 -7.18
N LEU A 822 20.79 11.74 -7.33
CA LEU A 822 20.86 11.06 -8.64
C LEU A 822 19.46 10.83 -9.22
N ARG A 823 18.55 10.20 -8.44
CA ARG A 823 17.22 9.85 -8.90
C ARG A 823 16.32 11.06 -9.17
N GLN A 824 16.56 12.19 -8.52
CA GLN A 824 15.85 13.43 -8.84
C GLN A 824 16.14 13.94 -10.24
N GLN A 825 17.33 13.67 -10.78
CA GLN A 825 17.77 14.17 -12.08
C GLN A 825 17.56 13.18 -13.24
N VAL A 826 17.16 11.93 -12.93
CA VAL A 826 16.85 10.88 -13.90
C VAL A 826 15.35 10.65 -13.95
N GLY A 827 14.72 10.98 -15.06
CA GLY A 827 13.30 10.70 -15.29
C GLY A 827 13.10 9.27 -15.83
N ILE A 828 12.12 8.55 -15.32
CA ILE A 828 11.84 7.19 -15.77
C ILE A 828 10.34 7.02 -15.99
N VAL A 829 9.98 6.52 -17.17
CA VAL A 829 8.67 5.97 -17.46
C VAL A 829 8.81 4.45 -17.57
N PRO A 830 8.38 3.68 -16.56
CA PRO A 830 8.50 2.23 -16.58
C PRO A 830 7.47 1.60 -17.53
N GLN A 831 7.72 0.36 -17.94
CA GLN A 831 6.85 -0.43 -18.81
C GLN A 831 5.43 -0.54 -18.24
N ASP A 832 5.30 -0.91 -16.96
CA ASP A 832 4.03 -0.94 -16.23
C ASP A 832 3.86 0.36 -15.43
N SER A 833 3.21 1.34 -16.05
CA SER A 833 2.97 2.64 -15.42
C SER A 833 1.83 2.56 -14.41
N LEU A 834 2.18 2.50 -13.13
CA LEU A 834 1.23 2.47 -12.03
C LEU A 834 0.79 3.89 -11.66
N LEU A 835 -0.51 4.09 -11.52
CA LEU A 835 -1.10 5.30 -10.97
C LEU A 835 -1.57 5.03 -9.54
N PHE A 836 -1.37 6.03 -8.67
CA PHE A 836 -1.85 5.98 -7.29
C PHE A 836 -3.31 6.43 -7.23
N GLU A 837 -4.03 5.94 -6.24
CA GLU A 837 -5.37 6.42 -5.94
C GLU A 837 -5.32 7.92 -5.61
N GLY A 838 -6.20 8.70 -6.23
CA GLY A 838 -6.21 10.15 -6.14
C GLY A 838 -6.74 10.77 -7.43
N THR A 839 -6.46 12.02 -7.67
CA THR A 839 -6.85 12.72 -8.91
C THR A 839 -5.81 12.53 -10.01
N VAL A 840 -6.18 12.81 -11.25
CA VAL A 840 -5.25 12.85 -12.39
C VAL A 840 -4.17 13.90 -12.14
N GLN A 841 -4.55 15.08 -11.62
CA GLN A 841 -3.62 16.15 -11.27
C GLN A 841 -2.58 15.69 -10.24
N GLU A 842 -3.00 15.06 -9.15
CA GLU A 842 -2.10 14.53 -8.12
C GLU A 842 -1.15 13.48 -8.69
N ASN A 843 -1.63 12.65 -9.61
CA ASN A 843 -0.80 11.66 -10.29
C ASN A 843 0.24 12.27 -11.23
N ILE A 844 -0.07 13.35 -11.92
CA ILE A 844 0.90 14.07 -12.77
C ILE A 844 1.90 14.84 -11.90
N ALA A 845 1.40 15.54 -10.86
CA ALA A 845 2.20 16.36 -9.95
C ALA A 845 2.92 15.54 -8.86
N LEU A 846 2.95 14.21 -8.94
CA LEU A 846 3.50 13.31 -7.91
C LEU A 846 4.94 13.68 -7.48
N THR A 847 5.78 14.07 -8.44
CA THR A 847 7.18 14.46 -8.18
C THR A 847 7.33 15.93 -7.77
N ASN A 848 6.35 16.77 -8.07
CA ASN A 848 6.30 18.19 -7.69
C ASN A 848 4.87 18.61 -7.35
N PRO A 849 4.39 18.32 -6.11
CA PRO A 849 3.01 18.65 -5.69
C PRO A 849 2.69 20.15 -5.70
N ALA A 850 3.72 21.02 -5.69
CA ALA A 850 3.57 22.47 -5.72
C ALA A 850 3.62 23.06 -7.14
N ALA A 851 3.65 22.23 -8.19
CA ALA A 851 3.71 22.67 -9.57
C ALA A 851 2.50 23.55 -9.94
N GLU A 852 2.76 24.60 -10.71
CA GLU A 852 1.71 25.47 -11.22
C GLU A 852 0.81 24.72 -12.22
N THR A 853 -0.46 25.07 -12.23
CA THR A 853 -1.46 24.46 -13.10
C THR A 853 -1.08 24.49 -14.59
N ASN A 854 -0.50 25.61 -15.05
CA ASN A 854 -0.09 25.76 -16.44
C ASN A 854 1.03 24.78 -16.81
N THR A 855 1.99 24.56 -15.92
CA THR A 855 3.09 23.59 -16.15
C THR A 855 2.56 22.16 -16.22
N ILE A 856 1.54 21.83 -15.42
CA ILE A 856 0.87 20.51 -15.47
C ILE A 856 0.14 20.34 -16.80
N ILE A 857 -0.53 21.38 -17.30
CA ILE A 857 -1.22 21.37 -18.60
C ILE A 857 -0.21 21.21 -19.72
N GLU A 858 0.88 21.97 -19.73
CA GLU A 858 1.95 21.86 -20.74
C GLU A 858 2.54 20.44 -20.79
N ALA A 859 2.89 19.87 -19.62
CA ALA A 859 3.38 18.50 -19.54
C ALA A 859 2.36 17.50 -20.10
N SER A 860 1.07 17.73 -19.85
CA SER A 860 -0.02 16.89 -20.35
C SER A 860 -0.22 17.04 -21.86
N GLN A 861 -0.04 18.23 -22.41
CA GLN A 861 -0.11 18.50 -23.85
C GLN A 861 1.03 17.81 -24.59
N ILE A 862 2.25 17.88 -24.06
CA ILE A 862 3.41 17.19 -24.65
C ILE A 862 3.17 15.67 -24.69
N ALA A 863 2.60 15.11 -23.62
CA ALA A 863 2.23 13.69 -23.52
C ALA A 863 0.95 13.32 -24.30
N CYS A 864 0.33 14.23 -25.01
CA CYS A 864 -0.99 14.07 -25.66
C CYS A 864 -2.07 13.58 -24.67
N ALA A 865 -1.94 13.97 -23.40
CA ALA A 865 -2.86 13.57 -22.33
C ALA A 865 -3.98 14.58 -22.10
N HIS A 866 -3.76 15.87 -22.43
CA HIS A 866 -4.67 16.96 -22.11
C HIS A 866 -6.08 16.73 -22.63
N ASP A 867 -6.23 16.34 -23.89
CA ASP A 867 -7.54 16.23 -24.53
C ASP A 867 -8.40 15.15 -23.87
N PHE A 868 -7.86 13.93 -23.69
CA PHE A 868 -8.64 12.90 -23.01
C PHE A 868 -8.86 13.23 -21.53
N ILE A 869 -7.94 13.94 -20.86
CA ILE A 869 -8.17 14.39 -19.48
C ILE A 869 -9.36 15.35 -19.44
N MET A 870 -9.48 16.23 -20.41
CA MET A 870 -10.61 17.13 -20.55
C MET A 870 -11.92 16.40 -20.88
N ASP A 871 -11.89 15.21 -21.44
CA ASP A 871 -13.05 14.34 -21.67
C ASP A 871 -13.51 13.57 -20.43
N LEU A 872 -12.63 13.43 -19.41
CA LEU A 872 -13.01 12.79 -18.16
C LEU A 872 -14.05 13.64 -17.38
N PRO A 873 -14.92 13.07 -16.56
CA PRO A 873 -16.05 13.78 -15.94
C PRO A 873 -15.69 15.08 -15.21
N VAL A 874 -14.55 15.15 -14.54
CA VAL A 874 -14.10 16.33 -13.75
C VAL A 874 -12.71 16.82 -14.21
N GLY A 875 -12.29 16.52 -15.46
CA GLY A 875 -10.99 16.89 -15.97
C GLY A 875 -9.83 16.40 -15.13
N TYR A 876 -8.89 17.27 -14.82
CA TYR A 876 -7.73 16.97 -13.97
C TYR A 876 -8.08 16.53 -12.55
N ASN A 877 -9.27 16.87 -12.04
CA ASN A 877 -9.76 16.42 -10.74
C ASN A 877 -10.50 15.08 -10.79
N SER A 878 -10.55 14.42 -11.94
CA SER A 878 -11.13 13.09 -12.06
C SER A 878 -10.32 12.11 -11.21
N ARG A 879 -11.04 11.34 -10.38
CA ARG A 879 -10.39 10.33 -9.53
C ARG A 879 -9.96 9.13 -10.36
N VAL A 880 -8.74 8.74 -10.13
CA VAL A 880 -8.14 7.53 -10.69
C VAL A 880 -8.36 6.41 -9.68
N GLY A 881 -9.05 5.35 -10.07
CA GLY A 881 -9.27 4.20 -9.19
C GLY A 881 -7.97 3.46 -8.87
N GLU A 882 -8.07 2.45 -8.03
CA GLU A 882 -6.91 1.63 -7.63
C GLU A 882 -6.12 1.16 -8.85
N ARG A 883 -4.81 1.43 -8.87
CA ARG A 883 -3.88 1.15 -9.98
C ARG A 883 -4.30 1.73 -11.34
N GLY A 884 -5.12 2.77 -11.35
CA GLY A 884 -5.60 3.37 -12.59
C GLY A 884 -6.70 2.55 -13.30
N SER A 885 -7.47 1.75 -12.56
CA SER A 885 -8.50 0.87 -13.11
C SER A 885 -9.61 1.59 -13.90
N SER A 886 -9.84 2.87 -13.63
CA SER A 886 -10.81 3.70 -14.35
C SER A 886 -10.31 4.22 -15.71
N LEU A 887 -9.03 3.98 -16.05
CA LEU A 887 -8.39 4.49 -17.26
C LEU A 887 -7.93 3.35 -18.18
N SER A 888 -7.90 3.61 -19.49
CA SER A 888 -7.31 2.67 -20.46
C SER A 888 -5.78 2.58 -20.28
N GLY A 889 -5.16 1.52 -20.80
CA GLY A 889 -3.70 1.35 -20.79
C GLY A 889 -2.95 2.55 -21.35
N GLY A 890 -3.38 3.02 -22.51
CA GLY A 890 -2.79 4.18 -23.19
C GLY A 890 -2.99 5.51 -22.41
N GLN A 891 -4.13 5.67 -21.74
CA GLN A 891 -4.36 6.84 -20.87
C GLN A 891 -3.42 6.83 -19.67
N ARG A 892 -3.22 5.67 -19.03
CA ARG A 892 -2.25 5.52 -17.93
C ARG A 892 -0.82 5.84 -18.38
N GLN A 893 -0.39 5.32 -19.53
CA GLN A 893 0.94 5.61 -20.06
C GLN A 893 1.14 7.10 -20.33
N ARG A 894 0.17 7.79 -20.96
CA ARG A 894 0.25 9.24 -21.22
C ARG A 894 0.34 10.06 -19.93
N ILE A 895 -0.39 9.70 -18.88
CA ILE A 895 -0.27 10.35 -17.57
C ILE A 895 1.13 10.12 -16.96
N ALA A 896 1.68 8.91 -17.07
CA ALA A 896 3.03 8.64 -16.58
C ALA A 896 4.11 9.39 -17.36
N ILE A 897 3.95 9.55 -18.66
CA ILE A 897 4.81 10.41 -19.49
C ILE A 897 4.70 11.87 -19.03
N ALA A 898 3.48 12.41 -18.85
CA ALA A 898 3.26 13.77 -18.36
C ALA A 898 3.90 14.00 -16.97
N ARG A 899 3.78 13.02 -16.04
CA ARG A 899 4.45 13.04 -14.73
C ARG A 899 5.96 13.21 -14.86
N THR A 900 6.58 12.47 -15.77
CA THR A 900 8.04 12.51 -15.96
C THR A 900 8.48 13.78 -16.68
N ILE A 901 7.70 14.30 -17.62
CA ILE A 901 7.94 15.59 -18.26
C ILE A 901 7.88 16.74 -17.24
N LEU A 902 6.92 16.70 -16.31
CA LEU A 902 6.80 17.69 -15.25
C LEU A 902 8.02 17.72 -14.30
N GLN A 903 8.66 16.57 -14.07
CA GLN A 903 9.92 16.49 -13.32
C GLN A 903 11.06 17.24 -14.02
N ASN A 904 10.98 17.44 -15.35
CA ASN A 904 11.94 18.15 -16.19
C ASN A 904 13.38 17.60 -16.12
N PRO A 905 13.60 16.29 -16.24
CA PRO A 905 14.92 15.67 -16.09
C PRO A 905 15.82 15.97 -17.30
N ARG A 906 17.15 16.04 -17.09
CA ARG A 906 18.15 16.11 -18.16
C ARG A 906 18.43 14.75 -18.79
N LEU A 907 18.20 13.67 -18.06
CA LEU A 907 18.35 12.29 -18.52
C LEU A 907 17.01 11.59 -18.39
N LEU A 908 16.48 11.05 -19.51
CA LEU A 908 15.15 10.43 -19.57
C LEU A 908 15.25 8.98 -20.02
N ILE A 909 14.55 8.08 -19.36
CA ILE A 909 14.41 6.66 -19.70
C ILE A 909 12.94 6.36 -19.96
N LEU A 910 12.64 5.89 -21.16
CA LEU A 910 11.32 5.48 -21.60
C LEU A 910 11.34 3.97 -21.87
N ASP A 911 10.84 3.16 -20.95
CA ASP A 911 10.82 1.70 -21.08
C ASP A 911 9.44 1.24 -21.58
N GLU A 912 9.33 0.99 -22.89
CA GLU A 912 8.08 0.63 -23.58
C GLU A 912 6.90 1.57 -23.26
N ALA A 913 7.20 2.84 -23.03
CA ALA A 913 6.27 3.83 -22.51
C ALA A 913 5.09 4.15 -23.45
N THR A 914 5.14 3.73 -24.71
CA THR A 914 4.13 3.95 -25.75
C THR A 914 3.45 2.66 -26.23
N SER A 915 3.75 1.52 -25.61
CA SER A 915 3.30 0.19 -26.10
C SER A 915 1.78 0.01 -26.12
N ALA A 916 1.05 0.67 -25.22
CA ALA A 916 -0.41 0.62 -25.14
C ALA A 916 -1.13 1.74 -25.95
N LEU A 917 -0.38 2.53 -26.74
CA LEU A 917 -0.93 3.61 -27.56
C LEU A 917 -1.29 3.06 -28.95
N ASP A 918 -2.32 3.64 -29.55
CA ASP A 918 -2.60 3.49 -30.98
C ASP A 918 -1.52 4.20 -31.81
N TYR A 919 -1.45 3.87 -33.10
CA TYR A 919 -0.37 4.33 -33.98
C TYR A 919 -0.30 5.87 -34.13
N ASP A 920 -1.45 6.52 -34.22
CA ASP A 920 -1.52 7.96 -34.43
C ASP A 920 -1.12 8.72 -33.15
N THR A 921 -1.64 8.30 -32.02
CA THR A 921 -1.27 8.86 -30.70
C THR A 921 0.21 8.64 -30.40
N GLU A 922 0.74 7.44 -30.68
CA GLU A 922 2.17 7.16 -30.48
C GLU A 922 3.06 8.05 -31.34
N ALA A 923 2.72 8.22 -32.63
CA ALA A 923 3.48 9.09 -33.53
C ALA A 923 3.50 10.54 -33.03
N GLN A 924 2.37 11.03 -32.54
CA GLN A 924 2.23 12.38 -32.00
C GLN A 924 3.02 12.56 -30.70
N VAL A 925 2.88 11.62 -29.75
CA VAL A 925 3.65 11.61 -28.50
C VAL A 925 5.14 11.56 -28.78
N SER A 926 5.59 10.67 -29.67
CA SER A 926 7.00 10.56 -30.04
C SER A 926 7.53 11.86 -30.67
N THR A 927 6.75 12.51 -31.55
CA THR A 927 7.12 13.79 -32.16
C THR A 927 7.23 14.89 -31.11
N ASN A 928 6.27 14.99 -30.18
CA ASN A 928 6.28 15.98 -29.11
C ASN A 928 7.45 15.74 -28.15
N LEU A 929 7.69 14.48 -27.77
CA LEU A 929 8.81 14.10 -26.93
C LEU A 929 10.15 14.43 -27.57
N MET A 930 10.35 14.15 -28.86
CA MET A 930 11.59 14.52 -29.58
C MET A 930 11.81 16.04 -29.60
N LYS A 931 10.76 16.83 -29.76
CA LYS A 931 10.87 18.31 -29.69
C LYS A 931 11.24 18.77 -28.29
N TRP A 932 10.59 18.23 -27.27
CA TRP A 932 10.84 18.58 -25.87
C TRP A 932 12.20 18.08 -25.39
N ALA A 933 12.66 16.94 -25.92
CA ALA A 933 13.90 16.28 -25.55
C ALA A 933 15.17 16.95 -26.11
N LYS A 934 15.06 17.98 -26.98
CA LYS A 934 16.25 18.69 -27.53
C LYS A 934 17.15 19.18 -26.40
N GLY A 935 18.42 18.79 -26.43
CA GLY A 935 19.43 19.08 -25.41
C GLY A 935 19.32 18.22 -24.13
N ARG A 936 18.52 17.16 -24.15
CA ARG A 936 18.41 16.14 -23.10
C ARG A 936 18.86 14.79 -23.64
N THR A 937 19.45 13.96 -22.80
CA THR A 937 19.78 12.59 -23.17
C THR A 937 18.59 11.68 -22.92
N VAL A 938 18.12 10.98 -23.95
CA VAL A 938 16.93 10.13 -23.91
C VAL A 938 17.27 8.72 -24.31
N PHE A 939 16.94 7.74 -23.46
CA PHE A 939 16.95 6.31 -23.76
C PHE A 939 15.52 5.85 -24.01
N PHE A 940 15.22 5.43 -25.22
CA PHE A 940 13.90 4.98 -25.62
C PHE A 940 13.90 3.52 -26.01
N ILE A 941 13.37 2.67 -25.14
CA ILE A 941 13.13 1.26 -25.41
C ILE A 941 11.78 1.13 -26.08
N THR A 942 11.75 0.58 -27.26
CA THR A 942 10.50 0.31 -27.98
C THR A 942 10.64 -0.94 -28.84
N HIS A 943 9.52 -1.61 -29.04
CA HIS A 943 9.38 -2.67 -30.03
C HIS A 943 8.96 -2.14 -31.42
N ARG A 944 8.50 -0.88 -31.52
CA ARG A 944 8.03 -0.25 -32.75
C ARG A 944 9.15 0.59 -33.38
N LEU A 945 9.80 0.03 -34.40
CA LEU A 945 11.00 0.64 -35.01
C LEU A 945 10.71 1.92 -35.74
N GLY A 946 9.48 2.17 -36.19
CA GLY A 946 9.07 3.42 -36.82
C GLY A 946 9.31 4.67 -35.96
N ALA A 947 9.15 4.55 -34.65
CA ALA A 947 9.39 5.63 -33.68
C ALA A 947 10.88 6.02 -33.54
N LEU A 948 11.81 5.15 -33.99
CA LEU A 948 13.25 5.36 -33.87
C LEU A 948 13.90 5.91 -35.15
N ARG A 949 13.12 6.24 -36.17
CA ARG A 949 13.65 6.67 -37.47
C ARG A 949 14.55 7.90 -37.39
N HIS A 950 14.31 8.75 -36.41
CA HIS A 950 15.04 9.99 -36.18
C HIS A 950 15.95 9.93 -34.94
N ALA A 951 16.20 8.72 -34.41
CA ALA A 951 17.13 8.54 -33.28
C ALA A 951 18.58 8.80 -33.75
N ASP A 952 19.34 9.50 -32.90
CA ASP A 952 20.76 9.79 -33.15
C ASP A 952 21.59 8.51 -33.14
N LYS A 953 21.20 7.54 -32.30
CA LYS A 953 21.87 6.24 -32.17
C LYS A 953 20.85 5.15 -31.84
N ILE A 954 20.93 4.01 -32.48
CA ILE A 954 20.11 2.84 -32.18
C ILE A 954 21.01 1.71 -31.72
N LEU A 955 20.69 1.08 -30.60
CA LEU A 955 21.36 -0.09 -30.06
C LEU A 955 20.50 -1.32 -30.28
N VAL A 956 21.08 -2.36 -30.84
CA VAL A 956 20.43 -3.66 -30.95
C VAL A 956 21.04 -4.60 -29.92
N MET A 957 20.20 -5.07 -28.99
CA MET A 957 20.62 -5.97 -27.92
C MET A 957 20.14 -7.40 -28.20
N GLU A 958 21.04 -8.35 -27.98
CA GLU A 958 20.72 -9.78 -28.04
C GLU A 958 21.48 -10.51 -26.93
N LYS A 959 20.75 -11.33 -26.13
CA LYS A 959 21.31 -12.17 -25.05
C LYS A 959 22.24 -11.42 -24.08
N GLY A 960 21.88 -10.18 -23.73
CA GLY A 960 22.62 -9.37 -22.77
C GLY A 960 23.84 -8.63 -23.34
N ALA A 961 24.07 -8.69 -24.65
CA ALA A 961 25.13 -7.97 -25.32
C ALA A 961 24.62 -7.01 -26.39
N ILE A 962 25.37 -5.96 -26.69
CA ILE A 962 25.12 -5.06 -27.83
C ILE A 962 25.71 -5.72 -29.07
N VAL A 963 24.88 -6.02 -30.08
CA VAL A 963 25.29 -6.71 -31.32
C VAL A 963 25.44 -5.76 -32.50
N GLU A 964 24.65 -4.70 -32.55
CA GLU A 964 24.73 -3.67 -33.59
C GLU A 964 24.48 -2.30 -32.98
N MET A 965 25.08 -1.26 -33.55
CA MET A 965 24.91 0.12 -33.17
C MET A 965 25.10 1.05 -34.37
N GLY A 966 24.23 2.04 -34.52
CA GLY A 966 24.31 3.00 -35.62
C GLY A 966 23.02 3.81 -35.74
N THR A 967 22.91 4.65 -36.75
CA THR A 967 21.68 5.33 -37.15
C THR A 967 20.71 4.37 -37.85
N HIS A 968 19.47 4.77 -38.04
CA HIS A 968 18.45 3.99 -38.75
C HIS A 968 18.92 3.56 -40.17
N ASP A 969 19.51 4.51 -40.93
CA ASP A 969 19.93 4.27 -42.32
C ASP A 969 21.18 3.38 -42.40
N GLU A 970 22.15 3.57 -41.51
CA GLU A 970 23.34 2.72 -41.37
C GLU A 970 22.96 1.27 -41.06
N LEU A 971 22.12 1.05 -40.04
CA LEU A 971 21.69 -0.28 -39.65
C LEU A 971 20.80 -0.95 -40.71
N LYS A 972 19.98 -0.18 -41.43
CA LYS A 972 19.22 -0.67 -42.57
C LYS A 972 20.13 -1.10 -43.73
N GLY A 973 21.23 -0.35 -43.94
CA GLY A 973 22.22 -0.66 -44.97
C GLY A 973 23.08 -1.91 -44.64
N LEU A 974 23.37 -2.14 -43.35
CA LEU A 974 24.11 -3.34 -42.90
C LEU A 974 23.38 -4.66 -43.12
N LYS A 975 22.04 -4.61 -43.30
CA LYS A 975 21.17 -5.80 -43.45
C LYS A 975 21.34 -6.86 -42.37
N GLY A 976 21.68 -6.43 -41.16
CA GLY A 976 21.90 -7.26 -39.99
C GLY A 976 20.64 -7.55 -39.18
N ARG A 977 20.80 -7.65 -37.87
CA ARG A 977 19.71 -7.97 -36.93
C ARG A 977 18.62 -6.90 -36.92
N TYR A 978 19.00 -5.62 -36.94
CA TYR A 978 18.06 -4.51 -37.05
C TYR A 978 17.20 -4.62 -38.31
N TYR A 979 17.79 -4.92 -39.43
CA TYR A 979 17.08 -5.08 -40.70
C TYR A 979 16.08 -6.25 -40.65
N CYS A 980 16.45 -7.35 -40.03
CA CYS A 980 15.54 -8.48 -39.82
C CYS A 980 14.33 -8.10 -38.97
N LEU A 981 14.53 -7.34 -37.89
CA LEU A 981 13.45 -6.82 -37.05
C LEU A 981 12.55 -5.85 -37.82
N LEU A 982 13.13 -5.00 -38.67
CA LEU A 982 12.38 -4.06 -39.52
C LEU A 982 11.48 -4.77 -40.54
N GLN A 983 12.00 -5.81 -41.18
CA GLN A 983 11.25 -6.66 -42.12
C GLN A 983 10.07 -7.39 -41.45
N GLN A 984 10.26 -7.88 -40.21
CA GLN A 984 9.21 -8.53 -39.43
C GLN A 984 8.05 -7.58 -39.10
N GLN A 985 8.28 -6.28 -39.05
CA GLN A 985 7.23 -5.27 -38.79
C GLN A 985 6.55 -4.76 -40.07
N GLY A 986 6.87 -5.28 -41.25
CA GLY A 986 6.26 -4.88 -42.50
C GLY A 986 6.66 -3.47 -42.99
N ASN A 987 7.67 -2.87 -42.39
CA ASN A 987 8.18 -1.53 -42.69
C ASN A 987 9.51 -1.57 -43.46
N GLY A 988 9.71 -2.57 -44.32
CA GLY A 988 10.93 -2.74 -45.13
C GLY A 988 10.96 -1.86 -46.39
#